data_28006d54177c9140fc1a98e417e895f4
#
_entry.id   28006d54177c9140fc1a98e417e895f4
#
_cell.length_a   1.000
_cell.length_b   1.000
_cell.length_c   1.000
_cell.angle_alpha   90.00
_cell.angle_beta   90.00
_cell.angle_gamma   90.00
#
_symmetry.space_group_name_H-M   'P 1'
#
loop_
_entity.id
_entity.type
_entity.pdbx_description
1 polymer ?
#
loop_
_entity_poly.entity_id
_entity_poly.type
_entity_poly.pdbx_seq_one_letter_code
_entity_poly.pdbx_strand_id
1 'polypeptide(L)'
;VQDQSPASSDTLARGRRLRLLGLDSRDGRGERPLRPGTAGYAKPLLTPDGASVIWSDHSTGKVHVLDWQTGQSKELCPGFALDTWADPVTSLQWVCVATRAAPRADFVYRDVRRVRLDQPQVEVPLWNQTPVGPDNFQLSADGLFAAGEFPWPHAGVADLSRGTWSSRATGCWAGLAPDNSGLVAVFDGPHRNWQLQGENTDRSWKVPLDGGKGLSGHEVFHPRWSNDPRFVILSGPYLRPGKVNVISGGGPQVELHIGRFAAQFDRIEGWWQVTHNQRGDFHPDLWVEGGERQRVPVEVSRRGGPTPSGSAPSGPSTSALIQGEPGLVFSRRNSRVANQVQPAGASSPSLCVVEPRGWAHYDRQGAVHLRGGWAELGEAGRAAVAACQAANAATWAFALTPEPGERPAGTAPGPGATTVLLELAVEIGPPRWRVVQLGRRLELVWSGQDATPAGRVELGELGAGRPELWWLAWEGETLRVQRPGAARAEIVRGVPAELGPAHWDASALRLGSRDEPAWRGRVEQLACVAGPLREEFSDRWRQVWADDLAARTAVPQVRARVRVVATTAVPQLAEIAPYRRALLTHTVEVLDVLRGRQPGPRLQIIGWGLLDGEPLPGAARAVGSESTLTLEPLEQHPELESERQLNDTTEFDLPVYYDTSPWESAR
;
A
#
# COMPACT_ATOMS: atom_id res chain seq x y z
N VAL A 1 9.92 24.39 -2.99
CA VAL A 1 11.02 24.75 -2.06
C VAL A 1 12.36 24.32 -2.62
N GLN A 2 13.41 25.07 -2.32
CA GLN A 2 14.76 24.82 -2.79
C GLN A 2 15.67 24.48 -1.61
N ASP A 3 16.42 23.40 -1.72
CA ASP A 3 17.37 22.96 -0.69
C ASP A 3 18.68 23.76 -0.76
N GLN A 4 19.05 24.37 0.34
CA GLN A 4 20.28 25.14 0.52
C GLN A 4 21.36 24.35 1.25
N SER A 5 21.15 23.06 1.51
CA SER A 5 22.19 22.18 2.05
C SER A 5 23.33 21.98 1.04
N PRO A 6 24.56 21.67 1.48
CA PRO A 6 25.69 21.49 0.54
C PRO A 6 25.46 20.43 -0.53
N ALA A 7 24.76 19.37 -0.20
CA ALA A 7 24.52 18.24 -1.09
C ALA A 7 23.15 18.31 -1.81
N SER A 8 22.31 19.29 -1.52
CA SER A 8 20.92 19.37 -2.03
C SER A 8 20.16 18.04 -1.94
N SER A 9 20.28 17.35 -0.80
CA SER A 9 19.83 15.96 -0.62
C SER A 9 18.64 15.82 0.34
N ASP A 10 18.04 16.94 0.79
CA ASP A 10 16.85 16.92 1.65
C ASP A 10 15.57 16.73 0.84
N THR A 11 15.46 15.58 0.20
CA THR A 11 14.36 15.20 -0.70
C THR A 11 12.97 15.34 -0.08
N LEU A 12 12.86 15.17 1.23
CA LEU A 12 11.59 15.22 1.95
C LEU A 12 11.35 16.61 2.58
N ALA A 13 12.20 17.58 2.28
CA ALA A 13 12.11 18.95 2.78
C ALA A 13 11.90 19.03 4.32
N ARG A 14 12.64 18.23 5.07
CA ARG A 14 12.56 18.15 6.54
C ARG A 14 13.54 19.04 7.26
N GLY A 15 14.56 19.52 6.55
CA GLY A 15 15.60 20.38 7.08
C GLY A 15 15.13 21.81 7.35
N ARG A 16 16.04 22.59 7.91
CA ARG A 16 15.85 24.03 8.15
C ARG A 16 16.59 24.91 7.14
N ARG A 17 17.21 24.31 6.15
CA ARG A 17 17.98 25.00 5.11
C ARG A 17 17.22 25.06 3.80
N LEU A 18 15.93 25.32 3.87
CA LEU A 18 15.07 25.43 2.71
C LEU A 18 14.76 26.89 2.41
N ARG A 19 14.69 27.25 1.13
CA ARG A 19 14.13 28.53 0.66
C ARG A 19 12.74 28.31 0.09
N LEU A 20 11.84 29.22 0.39
CA LEU A 20 10.54 29.29 -0.28
C LEU A 20 10.70 30.16 -1.50
N LEU A 21 10.54 29.57 -2.69
CA LEU A 21 10.66 30.24 -3.97
C LEU A 21 9.32 30.26 -4.70
N GLY A 22 9.17 31.22 -5.60
CA GLY A 22 8.04 31.32 -6.49
C GLY A 22 8.43 31.83 -7.86
N LEU A 23 7.60 31.52 -8.86
CA LEU A 23 7.75 31.97 -10.23
C LEU A 23 6.36 32.33 -10.79
N ASP A 24 6.25 33.49 -11.45
CA ASP A 24 5.07 33.87 -12.25
C ASP A 24 5.54 34.00 -13.71
N SER A 25 5.01 33.17 -14.58
CA SER A 25 5.39 33.17 -16.00
C SER A 25 5.03 34.46 -16.75
N ARG A 26 4.14 35.30 -16.18
CA ARG A 26 3.66 36.54 -16.81
C ARG A 26 4.54 37.76 -16.53
N ASP A 27 5.22 37.77 -15.38
CA ASP A 27 5.95 38.98 -14.94
C ASP A 27 7.40 39.05 -15.45
N GLY A 28 7.90 37.96 -16.06
CA GLY A 28 9.24 37.90 -16.63
C GLY A 28 10.38 37.97 -15.62
N ARG A 29 10.10 37.95 -14.31
CA ARG A 29 11.13 38.08 -13.26
C ARG A 29 11.85 36.77 -12.95
N GLY A 30 11.32 35.64 -13.46
CA GLY A 30 11.86 34.34 -13.17
C GLY A 30 11.67 33.88 -11.72
N GLU A 31 12.46 32.91 -11.32
CA GLU A 31 12.45 32.34 -9.98
C GLU A 31 12.97 33.36 -8.94
N ARG A 32 12.25 33.52 -7.85
CA ARG A 32 12.59 34.46 -6.78
C ARG A 32 12.22 33.98 -5.39
N PRO A 33 13.00 34.37 -4.35
CA PRO A 33 12.62 34.10 -2.97
C PRO A 33 11.34 34.85 -2.61
N LEU A 34 10.37 34.13 -2.03
CA LEU A 34 9.15 34.72 -1.48
C LEU A 34 9.35 35.22 -0.04
N ARG A 35 10.36 34.66 0.63
CA ARG A 35 10.77 35.02 2.00
C ARG A 35 12.28 35.16 2.08
N PRO A 36 12.80 36.10 2.89
CA PRO A 36 14.23 36.20 3.15
C PRO A 36 14.71 34.98 3.99
N GLY A 37 15.94 34.54 3.73
CA GLY A 37 16.60 33.50 4.50
C GLY A 37 16.11 32.07 4.23
N THR A 38 16.45 31.18 5.16
CA THR A 38 16.08 29.77 5.12
C THR A 38 15.29 29.39 6.37
N ALA A 39 14.35 28.45 6.22
CA ALA A 39 13.58 27.90 7.32
C ALA A 39 13.12 26.47 7.02
N GLY A 40 12.29 25.88 7.86
CA GLY A 40 11.68 24.57 7.67
C GLY A 40 10.44 24.60 6.77
N TYR A 41 10.55 25.23 5.61
CA TYR A 41 9.44 25.31 4.65
C TYR A 41 9.03 23.94 4.14
N ALA A 42 7.83 23.51 4.47
CA ALA A 42 7.30 22.24 4.01
C ALA A 42 6.05 22.43 3.18
N LYS A 43 5.98 21.70 2.06
CA LYS A 43 4.83 21.56 1.20
C LYS A 43 4.09 22.89 0.95
N PRO A 44 4.67 23.82 0.21
CA PRO A 44 3.99 25.06 -0.17
C PRO A 44 2.79 24.74 -1.08
N LEU A 45 1.68 25.44 -0.87
CA LEU A 45 0.44 25.29 -1.59
C LEU A 45 -0.03 26.66 -2.05
N LEU A 46 -0.52 26.74 -3.28
CA LEU A 46 -1.17 27.94 -3.80
C LEU A 46 -2.66 27.92 -3.43
N THR A 47 -3.21 29.08 -3.11
CA THR A 47 -4.65 29.20 -2.91
C THR A 47 -5.39 29.02 -4.23
N PRO A 48 -6.66 28.57 -4.21
CA PRO A 48 -7.43 28.32 -5.42
C PRO A 48 -7.59 29.54 -6.36
N ASP A 49 -7.45 30.76 -5.84
CA ASP A 49 -7.43 32.01 -6.62
C ASP A 49 -6.02 32.43 -7.08
N GLY A 50 -4.99 31.70 -6.65
CA GLY A 50 -3.59 32.02 -6.94
C GLY A 50 -3.05 33.24 -6.19
N ALA A 51 -3.81 33.82 -5.28
CA ALA A 51 -3.44 35.08 -4.62
C ALA A 51 -2.49 34.92 -3.42
N SER A 52 -2.41 33.70 -2.86
CA SER A 52 -1.58 33.44 -1.68
C SER A 52 -0.83 32.13 -1.75
N VAL A 53 0.25 32.04 -0.98
CA VAL A 53 1.04 30.83 -0.76
C VAL A 53 0.91 30.41 0.70
N ILE A 54 0.55 29.15 0.91
CA ILE A 54 0.47 28.53 2.24
C ILE A 54 1.63 27.57 2.39
N TRP A 55 2.24 27.49 3.56
CA TRP A 55 3.23 26.46 3.87
C TRP A 55 3.15 26.05 5.33
N SER A 56 3.65 24.88 5.63
CA SER A 56 3.87 24.43 7.00
C SER A 56 5.33 24.63 7.39
N ASP A 57 5.58 24.98 8.63
CA ASP A 57 6.93 25.01 9.19
C ASP A 57 7.14 23.76 10.05
N HIS A 58 7.99 22.87 9.58
CA HIS A 58 8.32 21.63 10.32
C HIS A 58 8.92 21.85 11.70
N SER A 59 9.61 22.97 11.89
CA SER A 59 10.27 23.27 13.17
C SER A 59 9.31 23.76 14.24
N THR A 60 8.26 24.46 13.85
CA THR A 60 7.28 25.05 14.78
C THR A 60 5.94 24.30 14.80
N GLY A 61 5.67 23.47 13.78
CA GLY A 61 4.38 22.80 13.62
C GLY A 61 3.23 23.77 13.34
N LYS A 62 3.51 24.86 12.61
CA LYS A 62 2.55 25.91 12.30
C LYS A 62 2.36 26.09 10.81
N VAL A 63 1.16 26.46 10.42
CA VAL A 63 0.79 26.83 9.07
C VAL A 63 0.85 28.34 8.92
N HIS A 64 1.42 28.80 7.83
CA HIS A 64 1.56 30.21 7.48
C HIS A 64 0.91 30.50 6.13
N VAL A 65 0.50 31.75 5.93
CA VAL A 65 0.02 32.27 4.66
C VAL A 65 0.79 33.53 4.28
N LEU A 66 1.14 33.63 2.99
CA LEU A 66 1.81 34.78 2.39
C LEU A 66 0.97 35.29 1.22
N ASP A 67 0.70 36.57 1.20
CA ASP A 67 0.10 37.25 0.06
C ASP A 67 1.12 37.40 -1.07
N TRP A 68 0.77 36.89 -2.26
CA TRP A 68 1.67 36.82 -3.41
C TRP A 68 2.13 38.19 -3.91
N GLN A 69 1.23 39.20 -3.87
CA GLN A 69 1.51 40.55 -4.41
C GLN A 69 2.34 41.36 -3.44
N THR A 70 1.98 41.36 -2.16
CA THR A 70 2.61 42.22 -1.14
C THR A 70 3.81 41.57 -0.47
N GLY A 71 3.93 40.22 -0.53
CA GLY A 71 4.93 39.47 0.19
C GLY A 71 4.73 39.42 1.71
N GLN A 72 3.63 40.01 2.21
CA GLN A 72 3.31 39.95 3.64
C GLN A 72 2.87 38.56 4.05
N SER A 73 3.37 38.11 5.19
CA SER A 73 3.02 36.79 5.73
C SER A 73 2.58 36.86 7.17
N LYS A 74 1.68 35.97 7.54
CA LYS A 74 1.21 35.76 8.91
C LYS A 74 1.11 34.27 9.24
N GLU A 75 1.18 33.95 10.53
CA GLU A 75 0.78 32.65 11.05
C GLU A 75 -0.73 32.49 10.91
N LEU A 76 -1.17 31.31 10.46
CA LEU A 76 -2.57 31.00 10.26
C LEU A 76 -3.12 30.17 11.41
N CYS A 77 -2.53 28.99 11.65
CA CYS A 77 -2.98 28.08 12.70
C CYS A 77 -1.89 27.02 13.00
N PRO A 78 -1.99 26.27 14.13
CA PRO A 78 -1.18 25.09 14.36
C PRO A 78 -1.55 23.93 13.42
N GLY A 79 -0.56 23.10 13.04
CA GLY A 79 -0.74 21.89 12.24
C GLY A 79 0.08 21.87 10.95
N PHE A 80 -0.34 21.01 10.02
CA PHE A 80 0.29 20.81 8.71
C PHE A 80 -0.76 20.95 7.61
N ALA A 81 -0.48 21.82 6.65
CA ALA A 81 -1.32 22.02 5.48
C ALA A 81 -1.20 20.82 4.52
N LEU A 82 -2.33 20.28 4.12
CA LEU A 82 -2.41 19.15 3.19
C LEU A 82 -2.95 19.54 1.82
N ASP A 83 -3.93 20.47 1.78
CA ASP A 83 -4.55 20.95 0.56
C ASP A 83 -5.18 22.33 0.75
N THR A 84 -5.52 23.00 -0.36
CA THR A 84 -6.30 24.23 -0.39
C THR A 84 -7.58 24.01 -1.20
N TRP A 85 -8.67 24.63 -0.76
CA TRP A 85 -9.97 24.44 -1.39
C TRP A 85 -10.82 25.72 -1.31
N ALA A 86 -11.57 25.98 -2.36
CA ALA A 86 -12.57 27.04 -2.37
C ALA A 86 -13.97 26.43 -2.41
N ASP A 87 -14.83 26.87 -1.50
CA ASP A 87 -16.23 26.48 -1.48
C ASP A 87 -16.93 26.95 -2.78
N PRO A 88 -17.48 26.03 -3.58
CA PRO A 88 -18.05 26.38 -4.88
C PRO A 88 -19.32 27.25 -4.79
N VAL A 89 -19.96 27.32 -3.61
CA VAL A 89 -21.18 28.09 -3.39
C VAL A 89 -20.86 29.49 -2.86
N THR A 90 -19.96 29.56 -1.88
CA THR A 90 -19.65 30.83 -1.17
C THR A 90 -18.37 31.47 -1.67
N SER A 91 -17.57 30.81 -2.47
CA SER A 91 -16.22 31.19 -2.89
C SER A 91 -15.23 31.43 -1.73
N LEU A 92 -15.60 31.07 -0.52
CA LEU A 92 -14.72 31.16 0.65
C LEU A 92 -13.54 30.19 0.50
N GLN A 93 -12.36 30.64 0.85
CA GLN A 93 -11.14 29.86 0.72
C GLN A 93 -10.74 29.22 2.04
N TRP A 94 -10.30 27.98 1.94
CA TRP A 94 -9.96 27.11 3.06
C TRP A 94 -8.62 26.43 2.84
N VAL A 95 -7.96 26.08 3.93
CA VAL A 95 -6.83 25.15 3.94
C VAL A 95 -7.20 23.90 4.75
N CYS A 96 -6.92 22.74 4.22
CA CYS A 96 -7.01 21.49 4.94
C CYS A 96 -5.75 21.32 5.80
N VAL A 97 -5.94 21.17 7.10
CA VAL A 97 -4.87 21.11 8.09
C VAL A 97 -5.03 19.85 8.92
N ALA A 98 -3.93 19.12 9.10
CA ALA A 98 -3.89 17.94 9.95
C ALA A 98 -2.96 18.13 11.15
N THR A 99 -3.18 17.33 12.19
CA THR A 99 -2.33 17.28 13.37
C THR A 99 -1.41 16.07 13.29
N ARG A 100 -0.12 16.20 13.65
CA ARG A 100 0.80 15.08 13.71
C ARG A 100 0.33 14.07 14.77
N ALA A 101 0.27 12.78 14.43
CA ALA A 101 -0.24 11.74 15.35
C ALA A 101 0.62 11.56 16.60
N ALA A 102 1.93 11.80 16.48
CA ALA A 102 2.88 11.82 17.59
C ALA A 102 4.08 12.71 17.25
N PRO A 103 4.85 13.22 18.24
CA PRO A 103 5.95 14.16 17.99
C PRO A 103 7.04 13.66 17.02
N ARG A 104 7.18 12.34 16.85
CA ARG A 104 8.14 11.69 15.94
C ARG A 104 7.50 10.91 14.80
N ALA A 105 6.18 10.99 14.63
CA ALA A 105 5.48 10.32 13.55
C ALA A 105 5.48 11.20 12.29
N ASP A 106 6.54 11.11 11.50
CA ASP A 106 6.76 11.99 10.34
C ASP A 106 5.81 11.72 9.16
N PHE A 107 5.15 10.56 9.14
CA PHE A 107 4.27 10.15 8.03
C PHE A 107 2.84 9.82 8.47
N VAL A 108 2.47 10.18 9.69
CA VAL A 108 1.14 9.87 10.24
C VAL A 108 0.53 11.11 10.85
N TYR A 109 -0.58 11.55 10.26
CA TYR A 109 -1.35 12.70 10.71
C TYR A 109 -2.77 12.25 11.05
N ARG A 110 -3.45 13.04 11.88
CA ARG A 110 -4.83 12.80 12.33
C ARG A 110 -5.63 14.10 12.32
N ASP A 111 -6.92 13.96 12.53
CA ASP A 111 -7.82 15.09 12.80
C ASP A 111 -7.73 16.17 11.72
N VAL A 112 -7.95 15.75 10.45
CA VAL A 112 -7.99 16.68 9.33
C VAL A 112 -9.19 17.61 9.49
N ARG A 113 -8.94 18.91 9.47
CA ARG A 113 -9.94 19.96 9.49
C ARG A 113 -9.68 20.97 8.39
N ARG A 114 -10.68 21.67 7.96
CA ARG A 114 -10.49 22.86 7.12
C ARG A 114 -10.55 24.12 7.97
N VAL A 115 -9.62 25.02 7.73
CA VAL A 115 -9.47 26.31 8.41
C VAL A 115 -9.71 27.41 7.38
N ARG A 116 -10.54 28.38 7.70
CA ARG A 116 -10.87 29.50 6.81
C ARG A 116 -9.72 30.50 6.73
N LEU A 117 -9.33 30.89 5.53
CA LEU A 117 -8.13 31.72 5.35
C LEU A 117 -8.32 33.17 5.86
N ASP A 118 -9.52 33.73 5.68
CA ASP A 118 -9.85 35.08 6.14
C ASP A 118 -10.20 35.13 7.64
N GLN A 119 -10.68 34.03 8.21
CA GLN A 119 -11.08 33.89 9.61
C GLN A 119 -10.56 32.57 10.20
N PRO A 120 -9.28 32.48 10.60
CA PRO A 120 -8.66 31.24 11.04
C PRO A 120 -9.29 30.58 12.27
N GLN A 121 -10.06 31.32 13.05
CA GLN A 121 -10.85 30.79 14.18
C GLN A 121 -12.07 29.97 13.73
N VAL A 122 -12.43 30.02 12.44
CA VAL A 122 -13.50 29.22 11.86
C VAL A 122 -12.89 27.93 11.31
N GLU A 123 -13.11 26.84 12.03
CA GLU A 123 -12.62 25.52 11.70
C GLU A 123 -13.78 24.54 11.53
N VAL A 124 -13.66 23.61 10.57
CA VAL A 124 -14.64 22.54 10.33
C VAL A 124 -13.91 21.21 10.25
N PRO A 125 -14.22 20.23 11.12
CA PRO A 125 -13.69 18.87 11.00
C PRO A 125 -14.03 18.27 9.64
N LEU A 126 -13.06 17.60 9.02
CA LEU A 126 -13.24 16.89 7.75
C LEU A 126 -13.06 15.38 7.89
N TRP A 127 -11.98 14.95 8.58
CA TRP A 127 -11.64 13.54 8.63
C TRP A 127 -10.94 13.17 9.93
N ASN A 128 -11.46 12.14 10.63
CA ASN A 128 -10.86 11.58 11.83
C ASN A 128 -11.03 10.04 11.92
N GLN A 129 -11.50 9.39 10.85
CA GLN A 129 -11.82 7.96 10.85
C GLN A 129 -10.55 7.10 10.80
N THR A 130 -9.53 7.56 10.09
CA THR A 130 -8.22 6.91 10.01
C THR A 130 -7.11 7.96 10.12
N PRO A 131 -5.87 7.56 10.46
CA PRO A 131 -4.71 8.38 10.16
C PRO A 131 -4.61 8.66 8.66
N VAL A 132 -3.94 9.73 8.28
CA VAL A 132 -3.67 10.11 6.89
C VAL A 132 -2.17 10.31 6.67
N GLY A 133 -1.71 10.14 5.42
CA GLY A 133 -0.36 10.46 5.00
C GLY A 133 -0.14 11.98 4.87
N PRO A 134 1.12 12.44 4.82
CA PRO A 134 1.46 13.84 4.61
C PRO A 134 1.43 14.26 3.14
N ASP A 135 1.44 13.28 2.21
CA ASP A 135 1.75 13.55 0.81
C ASP A 135 0.65 14.37 0.13
N ASN A 136 -0.58 13.88 0.14
CA ASN A 136 -1.72 14.60 -0.38
C ASN A 136 -2.99 14.30 0.45
N PHE A 137 -3.91 15.26 0.44
CA PHE A 137 -5.30 15.10 0.86
C PHE A 137 -6.13 16.01 -0.03
N GLN A 138 -6.12 15.71 -1.35
CA GLN A 138 -6.74 16.58 -2.36
C GLN A 138 -8.24 16.39 -2.39
N LEU A 139 -8.95 17.51 -2.31
CA LEU A 139 -10.41 17.56 -2.34
C LEU A 139 -10.95 17.62 -3.78
N SER A 140 -12.11 16.99 -3.99
CA SER A 140 -12.94 17.25 -5.17
C SER A 140 -13.40 18.71 -5.20
N ALA A 141 -13.81 19.21 -6.37
CA ALA A 141 -14.27 20.60 -6.51
C ALA A 141 -15.46 20.92 -5.58
N ASP A 142 -16.37 19.97 -5.37
CA ASP A 142 -17.51 20.10 -4.45
C ASP A 142 -17.16 19.91 -2.97
N GLY A 143 -15.95 19.45 -2.68
CA GLY A 143 -15.48 19.20 -1.31
C GLY A 143 -16.12 17.99 -0.61
N LEU A 144 -16.78 17.10 -1.36
CA LEU A 144 -17.42 15.91 -0.80
C LEU A 144 -16.49 14.71 -0.71
N PHE A 145 -15.44 14.67 -1.52
CA PHE A 145 -14.46 13.59 -1.57
C PHE A 145 -13.05 14.12 -1.36
N ALA A 146 -12.17 13.26 -0.84
CA ALA A 146 -10.74 13.52 -0.74
C ALA A 146 -9.94 12.29 -1.14
N ALA A 147 -8.89 12.47 -1.97
CA ALA A 147 -7.91 11.42 -2.16
C ALA A 147 -6.66 11.65 -1.31
N GLY A 148 -6.10 10.56 -0.79
CA GLY A 148 -4.92 10.57 0.08
C GLY A 148 -4.52 9.15 0.46
N GLU A 149 -3.59 9.03 1.40
CA GLU A 149 -3.25 7.78 2.07
C GLU A 149 -4.02 7.69 3.40
N PHE A 150 -4.66 6.51 3.66
CA PHE A 150 -5.57 6.32 4.79
C PHE A 150 -5.25 5.08 5.67
N PRO A 151 -4.10 4.96 6.35
CA PRO A 151 -2.83 5.69 6.20
C PRO A 151 -1.95 5.11 5.08
N TRP A 152 -0.81 5.79 4.83
CA TRP A 152 0.23 5.23 3.95
C TRP A 152 0.57 3.78 4.36
N PRO A 153 0.79 2.83 3.42
CA PRO A 153 0.82 2.99 1.96
C PRO A 153 -0.53 2.82 1.23
N HIS A 154 -1.65 2.88 1.93
CA HIS A 154 -2.97 2.63 1.36
C HIS A 154 -3.57 3.91 0.79
N ALA A 155 -3.39 4.07 -0.51
CA ALA A 155 -3.97 5.14 -1.29
C ALA A 155 -5.47 4.90 -1.55
N GLY A 156 -6.29 5.94 -1.43
CA GLY A 156 -7.72 5.80 -1.59
C GLY A 156 -8.50 7.09 -1.69
N VAL A 157 -9.82 6.96 -1.63
CA VAL A 157 -10.77 8.07 -1.64
C VAL A 157 -11.67 8.01 -0.43
N ALA A 158 -11.72 9.09 0.33
CA ALA A 158 -12.67 9.29 1.42
C ALA A 158 -13.94 9.98 0.90
N ASP A 159 -15.10 9.48 1.29
CA ASP A 159 -16.39 10.17 1.24
C ASP A 159 -16.54 10.92 2.56
N LEU A 160 -16.34 12.23 2.51
CA LEU A 160 -16.31 13.10 3.69
C LEU A 160 -17.71 13.27 4.31
N SER A 161 -18.75 13.12 3.49
CA SER A 161 -20.14 13.26 3.94
C SER A 161 -20.60 12.03 4.74
N ARG A 162 -20.10 10.85 4.38
CA ARG A 162 -20.44 9.58 5.04
C ARG A 162 -19.42 9.16 6.10
N GLY A 163 -18.24 9.78 6.12
CA GLY A 163 -17.14 9.36 7.00
C GLY A 163 -16.60 7.97 6.65
N THR A 164 -16.62 7.59 5.38
CA THR A 164 -16.12 6.30 4.88
C THR A 164 -15.03 6.50 3.85
N TRP A 165 -14.17 5.51 3.65
CA TRP A 165 -13.17 5.56 2.61
C TRP A 165 -13.05 4.22 1.87
N SER A 166 -12.54 4.25 0.66
CA SER A 166 -12.27 3.07 -0.14
C SER A 166 -10.82 3.08 -0.63
N SER A 167 -10.10 1.97 -0.42
CA SER A 167 -8.76 1.81 -0.98
C SER A 167 -8.84 1.70 -2.50
N ARG A 168 -7.91 2.33 -3.19
CA ARG A 168 -7.77 2.28 -4.65
C ARG A 168 -6.52 1.53 -5.07
N ALA A 169 -5.44 1.71 -4.35
CA ALA A 169 -4.16 1.03 -4.58
C ALA A 169 -3.29 1.09 -3.33
N THR A 170 -2.17 0.39 -3.35
CA THR A 170 -1.04 0.65 -2.47
C THR A 170 -0.06 1.56 -3.21
N GLY A 171 0.38 2.64 -2.60
CA GLY A 171 1.27 3.61 -3.23
C GLY A 171 1.33 4.90 -2.43
N CYS A 172 1.90 5.93 -3.03
CA CYS A 172 2.06 7.25 -2.42
C CYS A 172 1.55 8.36 -3.35
N TRP A 173 1.52 9.59 -2.84
CA TRP A 173 1.01 10.78 -3.55
C TRP A 173 -0.34 10.54 -4.24
N ALA A 174 -1.27 9.90 -3.53
CA ALA A 174 -2.63 9.76 -4.03
C ALA A 174 -3.27 11.14 -4.20
N GLY A 175 -3.77 11.43 -5.40
CA GLY A 175 -4.35 12.70 -5.75
C GLY A 175 -5.72 12.55 -6.40
N LEU A 176 -6.62 13.48 -6.13
CA LEU A 176 -7.90 13.60 -6.82
C LEU A 176 -7.82 14.74 -7.81
N ALA A 177 -8.29 14.52 -9.03
CA ALA A 177 -8.40 15.62 -10.00
C ALA A 177 -9.24 16.76 -9.40
N PRO A 178 -8.86 18.03 -9.59
CA PRO A 178 -9.46 19.18 -8.92
C PRO A 178 -10.86 19.57 -9.46
N ASP A 179 -11.50 18.64 -10.15
CA ASP A 179 -12.87 18.72 -10.63
C ASP A 179 -13.76 17.69 -9.89
N ASN A 180 -14.95 17.41 -10.42
CA ASN A 180 -15.86 16.40 -9.88
C ASN A 180 -15.89 15.14 -10.78
N SER A 181 -14.83 14.87 -11.55
CA SER A 181 -14.75 13.67 -12.41
C SER A 181 -14.56 12.37 -11.62
N GLY A 182 -14.11 12.47 -10.36
CA GLY A 182 -13.74 11.31 -9.56
C GLY A 182 -12.47 10.61 -10.05
N LEU A 183 -11.67 11.26 -10.92
CA LEU A 183 -10.41 10.72 -11.43
C LEU A 183 -9.35 10.73 -10.32
N VAL A 184 -8.89 9.56 -9.93
CA VAL A 184 -7.87 9.35 -8.90
C VAL A 184 -6.55 8.96 -9.53
N ALA A 185 -5.48 9.56 -9.06
CA ALA A 185 -4.11 9.19 -9.40
C ALA A 185 -3.43 8.58 -8.18
N VAL A 186 -2.67 7.50 -8.38
CA VAL A 186 -1.80 6.90 -7.37
C VAL A 186 -0.42 6.69 -7.97
N PHE A 187 0.61 7.09 -7.26
CA PHE A 187 1.98 7.00 -7.74
C PHE A 187 2.51 5.57 -7.58
N ASP A 188 3.11 5.03 -8.64
CA ASP A 188 3.59 3.64 -8.63
C ASP A 188 4.89 3.45 -7.82
N GLY A 189 5.22 2.20 -7.49
CA GLY A 189 6.42 1.86 -6.71
C GLY A 189 7.75 2.24 -7.36
N PRO A 190 7.91 2.17 -8.71
CA PRO A 190 9.07 2.69 -9.41
C PRO A 190 9.18 4.22 -9.43
N HIS A 191 8.18 4.96 -8.97
CA HIS A 191 8.09 6.41 -9.00
C HIS A 191 8.25 7.04 -10.39
N ARG A 192 7.65 6.42 -11.40
CA ARG A 192 7.71 6.90 -12.79
C ARG A 192 6.36 7.02 -13.46
N ASN A 193 5.31 6.44 -12.87
CA ASN A 193 3.99 6.48 -13.46
C ASN A 193 2.93 6.91 -12.46
N TRP A 194 1.92 7.61 -12.94
CA TRP A 194 0.63 7.68 -12.27
C TRP A 194 -0.27 6.56 -12.77
N GLN A 195 -0.78 5.78 -11.84
CA GLN A 195 -1.89 4.89 -12.08
C GLN A 195 -3.18 5.66 -11.89
N LEU A 196 -3.87 5.93 -12.98
CA LEU A 196 -5.13 6.63 -12.99
C LEU A 196 -6.30 5.66 -12.89
N GLN A 197 -7.33 6.05 -12.14
CA GLN A 197 -8.57 5.30 -11.99
C GLN A 197 -9.75 6.27 -12.08
N GLY A 198 -10.77 5.94 -12.87
CA GLY A 198 -12.03 6.66 -12.90
C GLY A 198 -12.92 6.35 -11.70
N GLU A 199 -14.05 7.03 -11.61
CA GLU A 199 -15.06 6.84 -10.56
C GLU A 199 -15.54 5.37 -10.50
N ASN A 200 -15.70 4.73 -11.66
CA ASN A 200 -15.97 3.29 -11.75
C ASN A 200 -14.64 2.52 -11.70
N THR A 201 -14.41 1.84 -10.60
CA THR A 201 -13.15 1.20 -10.20
C THR A 201 -12.62 0.09 -11.13
N ASP A 202 -13.37 -0.32 -12.13
CA ASP A 202 -13.02 -1.47 -12.99
C ASP A 202 -11.97 -1.15 -14.05
N ARG A 203 -11.62 0.12 -14.20
CA ARG A 203 -10.64 0.57 -15.19
C ARG A 203 -9.55 1.40 -14.55
N SER A 204 -8.31 0.94 -14.71
CA SER A 204 -7.12 1.70 -14.38
C SER A 204 -6.14 1.66 -15.54
N TRP A 205 -5.36 2.72 -15.71
CA TRP A 205 -4.31 2.80 -16.71
C TRP A 205 -3.12 3.57 -16.17
N LYS A 206 -1.95 3.34 -16.76
CA LYS A 206 -0.71 4.03 -16.36
C LYS A 206 -0.40 5.18 -17.31
N VAL A 207 0.03 6.29 -16.73
CA VAL A 207 0.54 7.44 -17.47
C VAL A 207 1.99 7.69 -17.01
N PRO A 208 2.98 7.56 -17.91
CA PRO A 208 4.37 7.85 -17.60
C PRO A 208 4.56 9.32 -17.21
N LEU A 209 5.31 9.55 -16.13
CA LEU A 209 5.67 10.88 -15.62
C LEU A 209 7.13 11.25 -15.92
N ASP A 210 7.88 10.36 -16.51
CA ASP A 210 9.29 10.52 -16.84
C ASP A 210 9.55 10.97 -18.29
N GLY A 211 8.51 11.43 -18.99
CA GLY A 211 8.61 11.89 -20.39
C GLY A 211 9.20 13.28 -20.59
N GLY A 212 9.46 14.03 -19.52
CA GLY A 212 10.09 15.35 -19.59
C GLY A 212 11.57 15.27 -19.95
N LYS A 213 12.13 16.37 -20.45
CA LYS A 213 13.55 16.45 -20.80
C LYS A 213 14.42 16.14 -19.57
N GLY A 214 15.27 15.11 -19.68
CA GLY A 214 16.17 14.68 -18.59
C GLY A 214 15.52 13.78 -17.54
N LEU A 215 14.22 13.46 -17.66
CA LEU A 215 13.52 12.59 -16.71
C LEU A 215 13.53 11.12 -17.12
N SER A 216 13.69 10.83 -18.42
CA SER A 216 13.54 9.47 -18.95
C SER A 216 14.39 8.43 -18.22
N GLY A 217 13.74 7.37 -17.74
CA GLY A 217 14.37 6.29 -16.99
C GLY A 217 14.68 6.61 -15.52
N HIS A 218 14.41 7.82 -15.05
CA HIS A 218 14.70 8.26 -13.69
C HIS A 218 13.43 8.35 -12.85
N GLU A 219 13.58 8.27 -11.53
CA GLU A 219 12.49 8.55 -10.60
C GLU A 219 12.16 10.03 -10.60
N VAL A 220 10.88 10.31 -10.43
CA VAL A 220 10.34 11.63 -10.13
C VAL A 220 9.61 11.61 -8.80
N PHE A 221 9.37 12.78 -8.19
CA PHE A 221 8.69 12.85 -6.90
C PHE A 221 7.72 14.02 -6.83
N HIS A 222 6.89 14.02 -5.79
CA HIS A 222 5.93 15.08 -5.47
C HIS A 222 4.96 15.41 -6.60
N PRO A 223 4.41 14.39 -7.33
CA PRO A 223 3.45 14.69 -8.36
C PRO A 223 2.17 15.24 -7.72
N ARG A 224 1.67 16.36 -8.26
CA ARG A 224 0.46 17.01 -7.78
C ARG A 224 -0.35 17.57 -8.93
N TRP A 225 -1.67 17.39 -8.87
CA TRP A 225 -2.59 18.13 -9.73
C TRP A 225 -2.49 19.65 -9.47
N SER A 226 -2.57 20.44 -10.53
CA SER A 226 -2.82 21.89 -10.39
C SER A 226 -4.30 22.17 -10.06
N ASN A 227 -4.71 23.43 -10.07
CA ASN A 227 -6.13 23.80 -10.04
C ASN A 227 -6.87 23.49 -11.37
N ASP A 228 -6.15 23.13 -12.41
CA ASP A 228 -6.67 22.64 -13.68
C ASP A 228 -6.36 21.15 -13.85
N PRO A 229 -7.36 20.26 -14.05
CA PRO A 229 -7.15 18.82 -14.13
C PRO A 229 -6.24 18.40 -15.29
N ARG A 230 -6.01 19.26 -16.27
CA ARG A 230 -5.13 18.99 -17.41
C ARG A 230 -3.64 19.13 -17.10
N PHE A 231 -3.27 19.62 -15.90
CA PHE A 231 -1.89 19.88 -15.57
C PHE A 231 -1.44 19.17 -14.28
N VAL A 232 -0.25 18.60 -14.36
CA VAL A 232 0.48 18.03 -13.22
C VAL A 232 1.82 18.75 -13.09
N ILE A 233 2.26 18.94 -11.85
CA ILE A 233 3.62 19.40 -11.56
C ILE A 233 4.33 18.37 -10.70
N LEU A 234 5.63 18.20 -10.90
CA LEU A 234 6.46 17.25 -10.18
C LEU A 234 7.92 17.72 -10.13
N SER A 235 8.73 17.04 -9.32
CA SER A 235 10.18 17.26 -9.22
C SER A 235 10.97 16.05 -9.73
N GLY A 236 12.10 16.29 -10.39
CA GLY A 236 13.00 15.25 -10.92
C GLY A 236 14.10 15.84 -11.81
N PRO A 237 15.04 15.03 -12.28
CA PRO A 237 15.24 13.62 -11.99
C PRO A 237 15.91 13.39 -10.62
N TYR A 238 15.62 12.26 -9.99
CA TYR A 238 16.29 11.86 -8.76
C TYR A 238 17.43 10.92 -9.10
N LEU A 239 18.65 11.46 -8.98
CA LEU A 239 19.89 10.77 -9.29
C LEU A 239 20.78 10.71 -8.06
N ARG A 240 21.53 9.62 -7.96
CA ARG A 240 22.66 9.51 -7.03
C ARG A 240 23.89 9.11 -7.83
N PRO A 241 25.07 9.66 -7.58
CA PRO A 241 26.29 9.21 -8.24
C PRO A 241 26.46 7.69 -8.11
N GLY A 242 26.53 7.00 -9.26
CA GLY A 242 26.63 5.54 -9.32
C GLY A 242 25.35 4.75 -9.02
N LYS A 243 24.21 5.43 -8.81
CA LYS A 243 22.91 4.79 -8.58
C LYS A 243 21.81 5.60 -9.27
N VAL A 244 20.92 4.92 -9.96
CA VAL A 244 19.95 5.55 -10.84
C VAL A 244 18.62 5.86 -10.14
N ASN A 245 18.28 5.14 -9.08
CA ASN A 245 16.98 5.26 -8.42
C ASN A 245 17.12 5.16 -6.90
N VAL A 246 17.24 6.27 -6.20
CA VAL A 246 17.32 6.29 -4.74
C VAL A 246 16.45 7.39 -4.16
N ILE A 247 15.48 7.06 -3.32
CA ILE A 247 14.57 8.00 -2.63
C ILE A 247 15.34 9.09 -1.86
N SER A 248 16.41 8.73 -1.19
CA SER A 248 17.30 9.66 -0.49
C SER A 248 18.26 10.38 -1.44
N GLY A 249 18.12 10.13 -2.75
CA GLY A 249 18.85 10.80 -3.79
C GLY A 249 18.43 12.27 -3.87
N GLY A 250 18.28 12.74 -5.03
CA GLY A 250 18.10 14.14 -5.32
C GLY A 250 19.43 14.73 -5.68
N GLY A 251 19.69 15.92 -5.23
CA GLY A 251 20.89 16.66 -5.58
C GLY A 251 20.58 17.87 -6.43
N PRO A 252 21.60 18.59 -6.86
CA PRO A 252 21.44 19.89 -7.52
C PRO A 252 20.76 19.83 -8.90
N GLN A 253 20.57 18.64 -9.46
CA GLN A 253 19.93 18.43 -10.76
C GLN A 253 18.41 18.23 -10.66
N VAL A 254 17.84 18.18 -9.46
CA VAL A 254 16.39 18.03 -9.29
C VAL A 254 15.72 19.35 -9.58
N GLU A 255 14.92 19.37 -10.63
CA GLU A 255 14.23 20.55 -11.13
C GLU A 255 12.72 20.31 -11.13
N LEU A 256 11.93 21.34 -11.33
CA LEU A 256 10.47 21.25 -11.44
C LEU A 256 10.05 21.11 -12.90
N HIS A 257 9.09 20.21 -13.11
CA HIS A 257 8.53 19.93 -14.43
C HIS A 257 7.01 20.00 -14.40
N ILE A 258 6.42 20.60 -15.43
CA ILE A 258 4.99 20.63 -15.66
C ILE A 258 4.67 19.70 -16.82
N GLY A 259 3.70 18.82 -16.62
CA GLY A 259 3.11 17.97 -17.67
C GLY A 259 1.67 18.39 -17.98
N ARG A 260 1.30 18.42 -19.26
CA ARG A 260 -0.08 18.62 -19.70
C ARG A 260 -0.66 17.33 -20.21
N PHE A 261 -1.73 16.84 -19.61
CA PHE A 261 -2.43 15.65 -20.07
C PHE A 261 -3.14 15.89 -21.41
N ALA A 262 -3.16 14.87 -22.25
CA ALA A 262 -4.09 14.77 -23.36
C ALA A 262 -5.54 14.78 -22.86
N ALA A 263 -6.51 15.13 -23.71
CA ALA A 263 -7.91 15.26 -23.31
C ALA A 263 -8.52 14.00 -22.68
N GLN A 264 -7.97 12.84 -23.01
CA GLN A 264 -8.41 11.53 -22.51
C GLN A 264 -7.65 11.05 -21.28
N PHE A 265 -6.72 11.83 -20.76
CA PHE A 265 -5.83 11.47 -19.64
C PHE A 265 -5.05 10.16 -19.85
N ASP A 266 -4.84 9.75 -21.10
CA ASP A 266 -4.13 8.54 -21.48
C ASP A 266 -2.61 8.72 -21.57
N ARG A 267 -2.15 9.97 -21.69
CA ARG A 267 -0.75 10.36 -21.79
C ARG A 267 -0.55 11.83 -21.44
N ILE A 268 0.70 12.20 -21.21
CA ILE A 268 1.12 13.60 -21.16
C ILE A 268 1.57 14.01 -22.56
N GLU A 269 0.92 15.02 -23.14
CA GLU A 269 1.15 15.51 -24.48
C GLU A 269 2.16 16.68 -24.58
N GLY A 270 2.48 17.30 -23.45
CA GLY A 270 3.44 18.40 -23.39
C GLY A 270 4.16 18.46 -22.07
N TRP A 271 5.46 18.77 -22.11
CA TRP A 271 6.32 18.91 -20.96
C TRP A 271 7.06 20.23 -20.96
N TRP A 272 7.20 20.86 -19.78
CA TRP A 272 8.00 22.05 -19.57
C TRP A 272 8.83 21.89 -18.31
N GLN A 273 10.13 22.06 -18.44
CA GLN A 273 11.03 22.25 -17.29
C GLN A 273 10.90 23.71 -16.82
N VAL A 274 10.61 23.91 -15.54
CA VAL A 274 10.27 25.21 -14.97
C VAL A 274 11.48 25.90 -14.34
N THR A 275 12.28 25.13 -13.59
CA THR A 275 13.47 25.61 -12.93
C THR A 275 14.73 25.13 -13.67
N HIS A 276 15.80 25.95 -13.63
CA HIS A 276 17.06 25.71 -14.31
C HIS A 276 18.20 26.22 -13.47
N ASN A 277 18.42 25.61 -12.30
CA ASN A 277 19.44 26.07 -11.38
C ASN A 277 20.35 24.91 -10.94
N GLN A 278 21.23 25.11 -9.97
CA GLN A 278 22.15 24.09 -9.46
C GLN A 278 21.82 23.71 -8.00
N ARG A 279 20.53 23.75 -7.65
CA ARG A 279 20.01 23.39 -6.35
C ARG A 279 18.82 22.45 -6.53
N GLY A 280 18.62 21.53 -5.58
CA GLY A 280 17.46 20.66 -5.62
C GLY A 280 16.18 21.41 -5.30
N ASP A 281 15.19 21.32 -6.20
CA ASP A 281 13.87 21.91 -6.06
C ASP A 281 12.81 20.83 -5.75
N PHE A 282 12.07 20.97 -4.67
CA PHE A 282 11.18 19.96 -4.12
C PHE A 282 9.79 20.53 -3.80
N HIS A 283 8.79 19.66 -3.65
CA HIS A 283 7.43 19.98 -3.26
C HIS A 283 6.84 21.14 -4.04
N PRO A 284 6.68 20.99 -5.35
CA PRO A 284 6.06 22.03 -6.16
C PRO A 284 4.55 22.10 -5.94
N ASP A 285 3.99 23.26 -6.19
CA ASP A 285 2.56 23.44 -6.45
C ASP A 285 2.36 24.37 -7.65
N LEU A 286 1.29 24.18 -8.41
CA LEU A 286 1.02 24.89 -9.65
C LEU A 286 -0.39 25.47 -9.65
N TRP A 287 -0.48 26.76 -9.91
CA TRP A 287 -1.74 27.42 -10.22
C TRP A 287 -1.74 27.88 -11.68
N VAL A 288 -2.81 27.57 -12.40
CA VAL A 288 -3.01 27.92 -13.81
C VAL A 288 -4.09 28.99 -13.89
N GLU A 289 -3.78 30.12 -14.50
CA GLU A 289 -4.76 31.22 -14.70
C GLU A 289 -5.88 30.77 -15.63
N GLY A 290 -7.13 31.04 -15.20
CA GLY A 290 -8.30 30.58 -15.94
C GLY A 290 -8.48 29.07 -15.96
N GLY A 291 -7.71 28.35 -15.12
CA GLY A 291 -7.80 26.90 -15.00
C GLY A 291 -9.22 26.44 -14.74
N GLU A 292 -9.72 25.61 -15.62
CA GLU A 292 -11.10 25.17 -15.60
C GLU A 292 -11.26 24.05 -14.57
N ARG A 293 -11.96 24.32 -13.47
CA ARG A 293 -12.56 23.30 -12.61
C ARG A 293 -13.76 22.62 -13.28
N GLN A 294 -13.87 22.69 -14.60
CA GLN A 294 -14.97 22.12 -15.33
C GLN A 294 -14.87 20.59 -15.31
N ARG A 295 -16.02 19.99 -15.06
CA ARG A 295 -16.27 18.59 -15.29
C ARG A 295 -15.91 18.25 -16.73
N VAL A 296 -14.71 17.74 -16.96
CA VAL A 296 -14.40 17.09 -18.24
C VAL A 296 -15.08 15.71 -18.14
N PRO A 297 -16.13 15.42 -18.94
CA PRO A 297 -16.64 14.08 -19.04
C PRO A 297 -15.49 13.24 -19.57
N VAL A 298 -14.93 12.38 -18.75
CA VAL A 298 -14.02 11.36 -19.25
C VAL A 298 -14.90 10.34 -19.99
N GLU A 299 -15.33 10.67 -21.18
CA GLU A 299 -15.70 9.66 -22.17
C GLU A 299 -14.43 8.90 -22.50
N VAL A 300 -14.12 7.99 -21.63
CA VAL A 300 -13.03 7.03 -21.85
C VAL A 300 -13.46 6.23 -23.07
N SER A 301 -12.96 6.63 -24.22
CA SER A 301 -13.23 6.01 -25.50
C SER A 301 -13.03 4.49 -25.36
N ARG A 302 -14.07 3.73 -25.65
CA ARG A 302 -14.09 2.26 -25.76
C ARG A 302 -13.26 1.75 -26.94
N ARG A 303 -12.22 2.46 -27.35
CA ARG A 303 -11.31 1.99 -28.39
C ARG A 303 -10.21 1.18 -27.76
N GLY A 304 -10.23 -0.11 -28.11
CA GLY A 304 -9.33 -1.15 -27.68
C GLY A 304 -7.85 -0.79 -27.85
N GLY A 305 -7.23 -0.45 -26.76
CA GLY A 305 -5.85 -0.88 -26.50
C GLY A 305 -5.89 -2.36 -26.13
N PRO A 306 -4.80 -3.11 -26.29
CA PRO A 306 -4.78 -4.50 -25.88
C PRO A 306 -5.19 -4.56 -24.42
N THR A 307 -6.35 -5.13 -24.18
CA THR A 307 -6.82 -5.48 -22.84
C THR A 307 -5.71 -6.31 -22.22
N PRO A 308 -5.16 -5.96 -21.05
CA PRO A 308 -4.41 -6.95 -20.31
C PRO A 308 -5.38 -8.10 -20.13
N SER A 309 -5.12 -9.22 -20.78
CA SER A 309 -5.89 -10.44 -20.66
C SER A 309 -5.74 -10.93 -19.21
N GLY A 310 -6.65 -10.53 -18.34
CA GLY A 310 -6.58 -10.83 -16.93
C GLY A 310 -7.57 -10.09 -16.05
N SER A 311 -8.65 -9.50 -16.59
CA SER A 311 -9.80 -9.19 -15.75
C SER A 311 -10.43 -10.51 -15.31
N ALA A 312 -10.15 -10.91 -14.09
CA ALA A 312 -10.89 -12.00 -13.48
C ALA A 312 -12.40 -11.71 -13.59
N PRO A 313 -13.21 -12.71 -13.96
CA PRO A 313 -14.66 -12.52 -14.10
C PRO A 313 -15.21 -11.96 -12.78
N SER A 314 -16.09 -10.97 -12.88
CA SER A 314 -16.82 -10.37 -11.78
C SER A 314 -17.84 -11.38 -11.22
N GLY A 315 -17.35 -12.40 -10.54
CA GLY A 315 -18.22 -13.25 -9.75
C GLY A 315 -18.56 -12.58 -8.41
N PRO A 316 -19.54 -13.10 -7.65
CA PRO A 316 -19.97 -12.50 -6.39
C PRO A 316 -18.78 -12.31 -5.44
N SER A 317 -18.61 -11.09 -4.95
CA SER A 317 -17.58 -10.74 -3.98
C SER A 317 -17.77 -11.57 -2.70
N THR A 318 -16.68 -12.10 -2.13
CA THR A 318 -16.73 -12.79 -0.83
C THR A 318 -17.23 -11.88 0.29
N SER A 319 -17.08 -10.55 0.17
CA SER A 319 -17.67 -9.58 1.10
C SER A 319 -19.21 -9.60 1.07
N ALA A 320 -19.84 -9.98 -0.05
CA ALA A 320 -21.29 -10.16 -0.12
C ALA A 320 -21.79 -11.39 0.68
N LEU A 321 -20.90 -12.32 1.01
CA LEU A 321 -21.25 -13.52 1.78
C LEU A 321 -21.56 -13.22 3.25
N ILE A 322 -20.97 -12.16 3.81
CA ILE A 322 -21.22 -11.76 5.20
C ILE A 322 -21.96 -10.43 5.28
N GLN A 323 -22.62 -10.00 4.22
CA GLN A 323 -23.37 -8.75 4.22
C GLN A 323 -24.47 -8.79 5.31
N GLY A 324 -24.39 -7.84 6.23
CA GLY A 324 -25.30 -7.76 7.39
C GLY A 324 -24.87 -8.56 8.62
N GLU A 325 -23.79 -9.34 8.57
CA GLU A 325 -23.27 -10.07 9.72
C GLU A 325 -22.08 -9.32 10.35
N PRO A 326 -22.02 -9.21 11.70
CA PRO A 326 -20.84 -8.67 12.36
C PRO A 326 -19.65 -9.61 12.16
N GLY A 327 -18.57 -9.08 11.62
CA GLY A 327 -17.39 -9.92 11.42
C GLY A 327 -16.36 -9.33 10.49
N LEU A 328 -15.38 -10.14 10.15
CA LEU A 328 -14.23 -9.81 9.32
C LEU A 328 -14.18 -10.78 8.14
N VAL A 329 -13.97 -10.25 6.94
CA VAL A 329 -13.62 -11.06 5.77
C VAL A 329 -12.35 -10.54 5.13
N PHE A 330 -11.40 -11.44 4.96
CA PHE A 330 -10.26 -11.29 4.08
C PHE A 330 -10.44 -12.20 2.88
N SER A 331 -10.39 -11.66 1.69
CA SER A 331 -10.49 -12.47 0.49
C SER A 331 -9.53 -12.01 -0.60
N ARG A 332 -9.06 -12.99 -1.35
CA ARG A 332 -8.11 -12.90 -2.42
C ARG A 332 -8.47 -11.95 -3.58
N ARG A 333 -9.76 -11.68 -3.84
CA ARG A 333 -10.22 -11.02 -5.08
C ARG A 333 -9.78 -9.56 -5.23
N ASN A 334 -9.26 -8.96 -4.20
CA ASN A 334 -8.88 -7.56 -4.23
C ASN A 334 -7.43 -7.36 -3.80
N SER A 335 -6.49 -7.75 -4.67
CA SER A 335 -5.09 -7.36 -4.52
C SER A 335 -4.90 -5.84 -4.48
N ARG A 336 -5.92 -5.08 -4.86
CA ARG A 336 -5.95 -3.60 -4.84
C ARG A 336 -6.84 -3.02 -3.74
N VAL A 337 -7.62 -3.83 -3.06
CA VAL A 337 -8.50 -3.37 -1.97
C VAL A 337 -8.10 -4.12 -0.72
N ALA A 338 -7.50 -3.40 0.20
CA ALA A 338 -7.29 -3.91 1.54
C ALA A 338 -8.62 -4.38 2.12
N ASN A 339 -8.57 -5.45 2.85
CA ASN A 339 -9.66 -6.22 3.41
C ASN A 339 -10.82 -5.38 3.93
N GLN A 340 -12.04 -5.72 3.54
CA GLN A 340 -13.23 -5.10 4.07
C GLN A 340 -13.60 -5.74 5.40
N VAL A 341 -13.69 -4.91 6.43
CA VAL A 341 -14.25 -5.29 7.71
C VAL A 341 -15.49 -4.48 7.96
N GLN A 342 -16.58 -5.13 8.29
CA GLN A 342 -17.76 -4.45 8.81
C GLN A 342 -17.79 -4.58 10.33
N PRO A 343 -17.64 -3.48 11.08
CA PRO A 343 -17.99 -3.46 12.48
C PRO A 343 -19.50 -3.73 12.64
N ALA A 344 -19.86 -4.40 13.71
CA ALA A 344 -21.25 -4.63 14.04
C ALA A 344 -22.05 -3.30 14.04
N GLY A 345 -23.10 -3.23 13.23
CA GLY A 345 -24.00 -2.08 13.18
C GLY A 345 -23.56 -0.93 12.24
N ALA A 346 -22.44 -1.03 11.54
CA ALA A 346 -22.03 -0.03 10.56
C ALA A 346 -22.80 -0.22 9.25
N SER A 347 -23.33 0.87 8.71
CA SER A 347 -24.04 0.88 7.42
C SER A 347 -23.07 0.80 6.20
N SER A 348 -21.77 0.88 6.43
CA SER A 348 -20.74 0.81 5.39
C SER A 348 -19.54 -0.02 5.88
N PRO A 349 -18.92 -0.83 5.01
CA PRO A 349 -17.72 -1.58 5.36
C PRO A 349 -16.57 -0.61 5.65
N SER A 350 -15.94 -0.73 6.82
CA SER A 350 -14.64 -0.12 7.05
C SER A 350 -13.55 -1.06 6.53
N LEU A 351 -12.61 -0.49 5.79
CA LEU A 351 -11.49 -1.24 5.24
C LEU A 351 -10.46 -1.47 6.34
N CYS A 352 -10.16 -2.73 6.59
CA CYS A 352 -9.03 -3.09 7.43
C CYS A 352 -7.85 -3.46 6.56
N VAL A 353 -6.73 -2.86 6.88
CA VAL A 353 -5.46 -3.21 6.30
C VAL A 353 -4.86 -4.34 7.10
N VAL A 354 -4.66 -5.48 6.45
CA VAL A 354 -3.79 -6.53 6.96
C VAL A 354 -2.37 -6.16 6.57
N GLU A 355 -1.56 -5.81 7.54
CA GLU A 355 -0.18 -5.39 7.31
C GLU A 355 0.77 -6.58 7.47
N PRO A 356 1.35 -7.11 6.38
CA PRO A 356 2.35 -8.17 6.46
C PRO A 356 3.62 -7.67 7.14
N ARG A 357 4.16 -8.48 8.05
CA ARG A 357 5.39 -8.24 8.82
C ARG A 357 6.38 -9.37 8.66
N GLY A 358 7.64 -9.11 8.96
CA GLY A 358 8.71 -10.05 8.69
C GLY A 358 8.74 -10.40 7.19
N TRP A 359 8.86 -11.67 6.85
CA TRP A 359 8.88 -12.11 5.46
C TRP A 359 7.49 -12.40 4.86
N ALA A 360 6.42 -12.03 5.55
CA ALA A 360 5.08 -12.11 4.98
C ALA A 360 4.90 -11.06 3.87
N HIS A 361 4.19 -11.43 2.81
CA HIS A 361 3.90 -10.54 1.68
C HIS A 361 2.60 -10.99 0.99
N TYR A 362 2.03 -10.14 0.16
CA TYR A 362 0.94 -10.51 -0.72
C TYR A 362 1.48 -11.18 -1.98
N ASP A 363 0.78 -12.22 -2.45
CA ASP A 363 1.03 -12.80 -3.76
C ASP A 363 0.13 -12.17 -4.85
N ARG A 364 0.37 -12.51 -6.12
CA ARG A 364 -0.40 -12.00 -7.27
C ARG A 364 -1.92 -12.23 -7.17
N GLN A 365 -2.33 -13.08 -6.29
CA GLN A 365 -3.72 -13.45 -6.07
C GLN A 365 -4.31 -12.74 -4.86
N GLY A 366 -3.53 -11.89 -4.20
CA GLY A 366 -3.91 -11.17 -3.00
C GLY A 366 -3.95 -12.05 -1.74
N ALA A 367 -3.42 -13.26 -1.79
CA ALA A 367 -3.23 -14.09 -0.59
C ALA A 367 -2.07 -13.56 0.25
N VAL A 368 -2.16 -13.72 1.58
CA VAL A 368 -1.03 -13.47 2.47
C VAL A 368 -0.14 -14.69 2.48
N HIS A 369 1.06 -14.55 1.96
CA HIS A 369 2.08 -15.59 1.97
C HIS A 369 2.93 -15.44 3.24
N LEU A 370 2.79 -16.39 4.17
CA LEU A 370 3.51 -16.39 5.44
C LEU A 370 4.78 -17.26 5.32
N ARG A 371 5.91 -16.64 5.00
CA ARG A 371 7.20 -17.34 4.88
C ARG A 371 8.13 -17.09 6.08
N GLY A 372 7.63 -17.26 7.26
CA GLY A 372 8.35 -16.90 8.49
C GLY A 372 8.01 -15.50 9.01
N GLY A 373 7.01 -14.84 8.37
CA GLY A 373 6.43 -13.60 8.83
C GLY A 373 5.04 -13.80 9.42
N TRP A 374 4.40 -12.70 9.74
CA TRP A 374 3.09 -12.63 10.36
C TRP A 374 2.31 -11.43 9.82
N ALA A 375 1.00 -11.38 10.12
CA ALA A 375 0.18 -10.25 9.75
C ALA A 375 -0.84 -9.92 10.84
N GLU A 376 -0.94 -8.65 11.22
CA GLU A 376 -1.96 -8.17 12.16
C GLU A 376 -3.24 -7.78 11.45
N LEU A 377 -4.37 -8.16 12.05
CA LEU A 377 -5.69 -7.79 11.57
C LEU A 377 -6.22 -6.50 12.21
N GLY A 378 -5.36 -5.80 12.93
CA GLY A 378 -5.57 -4.46 13.47
C GLY A 378 -6.88 -4.25 14.24
N GLU A 379 -7.47 -3.06 14.09
CA GLU A 379 -8.74 -2.70 14.76
C GLU A 379 -9.91 -3.58 14.34
N ALA A 380 -9.89 -4.04 13.12
CA ALA A 380 -10.94 -4.90 12.62
C ALA A 380 -10.90 -6.31 13.21
N GLY A 381 -9.71 -6.85 13.40
CA GLY A 381 -9.55 -8.11 14.13
C GLY A 381 -10.08 -7.98 15.55
N ARG A 382 -9.78 -6.88 16.24
CA ARG A 382 -10.33 -6.60 17.59
C ARG A 382 -11.85 -6.45 17.59
N ALA A 383 -12.40 -5.72 16.62
CA ALA A 383 -13.86 -5.54 16.50
C ALA A 383 -14.58 -6.88 16.23
N ALA A 384 -14.01 -7.72 15.36
CA ALA A 384 -14.56 -9.05 15.08
C ALA A 384 -14.51 -9.96 16.32
N VAL A 385 -13.40 -9.95 17.07
CA VAL A 385 -13.27 -10.70 18.32
C VAL A 385 -14.28 -10.21 19.35
N ALA A 386 -14.45 -8.90 19.53
CA ALA A 386 -15.44 -8.32 20.45
C ALA A 386 -16.89 -8.70 20.06
N ALA A 387 -17.20 -8.71 18.76
CA ALA A 387 -18.52 -9.16 18.28
C ALA A 387 -18.75 -10.66 18.57
N CYS A 388 -17.74 -11.50 18.37
CA CYS A 388 -17.80 -12.93 18.72
C CYS A 388 -17.99 -13.14 20.22
N GLN A 389 -17.32 -12.36 21.04
CA GLN A 389 -17.49 -12.38 22.50
C GLN A 389 -18.91 -12.02 22.89
N ALA A 390 -19.46 -10.93 22.37
CA ALA A 390 -20.82 -10.48 22.64
C ALA A 390 -21.89 -11.51 22.22
N ALA A 391 -21.66 -12.22 21.10
CA ALA A 391 -22.53 -13.27 20.61
C ALA A 391 -22.35 -14.61 21.35
N ASN A 392 -21.29 -14.76 22.13
CA ASN A 392 -20.81 -16.03 22.67
C ASN A 392 -20.75 -17.14 21.61
N ALA A 393 -20.45 -16.77 20.38
CA ALA A 393 -20.34 -17.68 19.24
C ALA A 393 -19.41 -17.07 18.18
N ALA A 394 -18.64 -17.90 17.50
CA ALA A 394 -17.72 -17.47 16.45
C ALA A 394 -17.61 -18.54 15.37
N THR A 395 -17.73 -18.13 14.12
CA THR A 395 -17.44 -19.00 12.97
C THR A 395 -16.23 -18.46 12.21
N TRP A 396 -15.23 -19.30 12.07
CA TRP A 396 -14.01 -19.03 11.32
C TRP A 396 -13.97 -19.87 10.06
N ALA A 397 -13.73 -19.23 8.93
CA ALA A 397 -13.43 -19.91 7.68
C ALA A 397 -12.05 -19.48 7.20
N PHE A 398 -11.21 -20.42 6.83
CA PHE A 398 -9.91 -20.10 6.25
C PHE A 398 -9.57 -21.02 5.10
N ALA A 399 -9.18 -20.43 3.98
CA ALA A 399 -8.66 -21.15 2.84
C ALA A 399 -7.13 -21.07 2.86
N LEU A 400 -6.50 -22.25 2.91
CA LEU A 400 -5.08 -22.42 3.12
C LEU A 400 -4.43 -23.20 1.96
N THR A 401 -3.22 -22.80 1.59
CA THR A 401 -2.35 -23.59 0.71
C THR A 401 -0.99 -23.75 1.38
N PRO A 402 -0.71 -24.87 2.05
CA PRO A 402 0.61 -25.14 2.62
C PRO A 402 1.69 -25.13 1.55
N GLU A 403 2.90 -24.62 1.85
CA GLU A 403 4.04 -24.81 0.96
C GLU A 403 4.38 -26.30 0.82
N PRO A 404 4.69 -26.80 -0.40
CA PRO A 404 5.20 -28.16 -0.57
C PRO A 404 6.49 -28.32 0.24
N GLY A 405 6.51 -29.34 1.09
CA GLY A 405 7.60 -29.51 2.05
C GLY A 405 8.87 -30.09 1.44
N GLU A 406 9.78 -29.28 0.94
CA GLU A 406 11.23 -29.51 1.10
C GLU A 406 11.82 -28.25 1.72
N ARG A 407 12.23 -28.35 3.00
CA ARG A 407 12.89 -27.27 3.71
C ARG A 407 14.34 -27.17 3.24
N PRO A 408 14.87 -25.93 3.02
CA PRO A 408 16.31 -25.75 2.86
C PRO A 408 17.04 -26.34 4.07
N ALA A 409 18.06 -27.15 3.82
CA ALA A 409 18.90 -27.68 4.87
C ALA A 409 19.54 -26.50 5.64
N GLY A 410 19.27 -26.40 6.93
CA GLY A 410 19.88 -25.39 7.82
C GLY A 410 18.91 -24.42 8.50
N THR A 411 17.62 -24.36 8.13
CA THR A 411 16.63 -23.44 8.73
C THR A 411 15.46 -24.14 9.42
N ALA A 412 15.54 -25.45 9.61
CA ALA A 412 14.45 -26.21 10.19
C ALA A 412 14.42 -26.08 11.72
N PRO A 413 13.27 -25.76 12.32
CA PRO A 413 12.98 -26.27 13.64
C PRO A 413 13.07 -27.80 13.58
N GLY A 414 13.67 -28.43 14.60
CA GLY A 414 13.88 -29.88 14.63
C GLY A 414 12.63 -30.71 14.35
N PRO A 415 12.73 -32.00 14.10
CA PRO A 415 11.58 -32.86 13.92
C PRO A 415 10.67 -32.74 15.14
N GLY A 416 9.45 -32.20 14.95
CA GLY A 416 8.48 -31.92 16.01
C GLY A 416 8.24 -30.43 16.31
N ALA A 417 8.89 -29.50 15.60
CA ALA A 417 8.62 -28.08 15.81
C ALA A 417 7.24 -27.67 15.26
N THR A 418 6.51 -26.98 16.07
CA THR A 418 5.22 -26.38 15.71
C THR A 418 5.44 -25.06 14.98
N THR A 419 4.59 -24.77 13.98
CA THR A 419 4.55 -23.46 13.29
C THR A 419 3.16 -22.86 13.44
N VAL A 420 3.09 -21.57 13.77
CA VAL A 420 1.83 -20.90 14.07
C VAL A 420 1.20 -20.36 12.79
N LEU A 421 -0.05 -20.78 12.53
CA LEU A 421 -0.89 -20.30 11.43
C LEU A 421 -1.75 -19.11 11.86
N LEU A 422 -2.38 -19.19 13.02
CA LEU A 422 -3.32 -18.22 13.54
C LEU A 422 -3.19 -18.16 15.06
N GLU A 423 -3.22 -16.97 15.62
CA GLU A 423 -3.24 -16.82 17.07
C GLU A 423 -4.27 -15.78 17.54
N LEU A 424 -4.94 -16.10 18.64
CA LEU A 424 -5.71 -15.16 19.42
C LEU A 424 -4.83 -14.61 20.52
N ALA A 425 -4.15 -13.50 20.23
CA ALA A 425 -3.19 -12.86 21.11
C ALA A 425 -3.89 -11.94 22.12
N VAL A 426 -3.34 -11.82 23.31
CA VAL A 426 -3.69 -10.80 24.30
C VAL A 426 -2.66 -9.68 24.27
N GLU A 427 -3.03 -8.49 24.73
CA GLU A 427 -2.14 -7.33 24.71
C GLU A 427 -0.88 -7.54 25.57
N ILE A 428 -1.05 -8.19 26.72
CA ILE A 428 0.03 -8.55 27.64
C ILE A 428 -0.18 -10.00 28.10
N GLY A 429 0.77 -10.87 27.79
CA GLY A 429 0.75 -12.27 28.17
C GLY A 429 0.76 -13.25 27.01
N PRO A 430 0.70 -14.57 27.28
CA PRO A 430 0.64 -15.59 26.25
C PRO A 430 -0.70 -15.53 25.52
N PRO A 431 -0.73 -15.90 24.22
CA PRO A 431 -1.99 -15.99 23.48
C PRO A 431 -2.94 -17.00 24.12
N ARG A 432 -4.25 -16.70 24.05
CA ARG A 432 -5.28 -17.60 24.60
C ARG A 432 -5.26 -18.96 23.92
N TRP A 433 -5.18 -18.95 22.62
CA TRP A 433 -5.02 -20.16 21.81
C TRP A 433 -4.33 -19.85 20.48
N ARG A 434 -3.80 -20.90 19.88
CA ARG A 434 -3.15 -20.88 18.57
C ARG A 434 -3.64 -22.04 17.72
N VAL A 435 -3.81 -21.82 16.43
CA VAL A 435 -3.88 -22.88 15.44
C VAL A 435 -2.47 -23.10 14.89
N VAL A 436 -1.93 -24.28 15.08
CA VAL A 436 -0.54 -24.61 14.72
C VAL A 436 -0.49 -25.81 13.79
N GLN A 437 0.57 -25.88 12.99
CA GLN A 437 0.89 -27.05 12.19
C GLN A 437 2.05 -27.81 12.84
N LEU A 438 1.88 -29.11 13.03
CA LEU A 438 2.89 -30.05 13.48
C LEU A 438 3.03 -31.17 12.43
N GLY A 439 4.07 -31.15 11.61
CA GLY A 439 4.17 -32.02 10.45
C GLY A 439 3.02 -31.75 9.47
N ARG A 440 2.13 -32.71 9.27
CA ARG A 440 0.89 -32.53 8.48
C ARG A 440 -0.34 -32.23 9.34
N ARG A 441 -0.26 -32.36 10.65
CA ARG A 441 -1.41 -32.16 11.55
C ARG A 441 -1.62 -30.68 11.82
N LEU A 442 -2.88 -30.27 11.80
CA LEU A 442 -3.37 -28.99 12.27
C LEU A 442 -3.93 -29.20 13.68
N GLU A 443 -3.44 -28.43 14.65
CA GLU A 443 -3.81 -28.56 16.06
C GLU A 443 -4.24 -27.21 16.61
N LEU A 444 -5.21 -27.22 17.53
CA LEU A 444 -5.49 -26.08 18.43
C LEU A 444 -4.66 -26.30 19.70
N VAL A 445 -3.87 -25.28 20.06
CA VAL A 445 -2.99 -25.28 21.25
C VAL A 445 -3.36 -24.10 22.11
N TRP A 446 -3.39 -24.27 23.44
CA TRP A 446 -3.60 -23.18 24.39
C TRP A 446 -2.55 -23.21 25.50
N SER A 447 -2.30 -22.03 26.03
CA SER A 447 -1.31 -21.82 27.10
C SER A 447 -2.00 -21.71 28.46
N GLY A 448 -1.33 -22.21 29.51
CA GLY A 448 -1.68 -21.89 30.88
C GLY A 448 -1.25 -20.47 31.26
N GLN A 449 -1.54 -20.06 32.50
CA GLN A 449 -1.17 -18.72 33.00
C GLN A 449 0.33 -18.44 32.96
N ASP A 450 1.16 -19.49 33.00
CA ASP A 450 2.63 -19.42 33.01
C ASP A 450 3.28 -19.54 31.61
N ALA A 451 2.53 -19.30 30.54
CA ALA A 451 2.96 -19.45 29.13
C ALA A 451 3.37 -20.88 28.71
N THR A 452 3.27 -21.86 29.59
CA THR A 452 3.49 -23.26 29.24
C THR A 452 2.30 -23.81 28.47
N PRO A 453 2.49 -24.71 27.46
CA PRO A 453 1.38 -25.37 26.79
C PRO A 453 0.51 -26.13 27.79
N ALA A 454 -0.73 -25.66 28.02
CA ALA A 454 -1.68 -26.29 28.95
C ALA A 454 -2.42 -27.46 28.30
N GLY A 455 -2.54 -27.44 26.96
CA GLY A 455 -3.16 -28.51 26.23
C GLY A 455 -3.16 -28.32 24.72
N ARG A 456 -3.55 -29.38 24.02
CA ARG A 456 -3.72 -29.39 22.56
C ARG A 456 -4.77 -30.37 22.12
N VAL A 457 -5.37 -30.12 20.98
CA VAL A 457 -6.33 -31.02 20.32
C VAL A 457 -6.11 -31.00 18.81
N GLU A 458 -6.20 -32.16 18.20
CA GLU A 458 -6.07 -32.29 16.74
C GLU A 458 -7.33 -31.81 16.03
N LEU A 459 -7.17 -30.94 15.04
CA LEU A 459 -8.23 -30.47 14.14
C LEU A 459 -8.33 -31.31 12.88
N GLY A 460 -7.20 -31.87 12.40
CA GLY A 460 -7.12 -32.72 11.23
C GLY A 460 -5.76 -32.63 10.52
N GLU A 461 -5.66 -33.16 9.30
CA GLU A 461 -4.43 -33.12 8.49
C GLU A 461 -4.54 -32.14 7.31
N LEU A 462 -3.48 -31.39 7.05
CA LEU A 462 -3.31 -30.54 5.87
C LEU A 462 -2.82 -31.35 4.68
N GLY A 463 -3.43 -31.13 3.52
CA GLY A 463 -2.96 -31.66 2.23
C GLY A 463 -1.69 -30.95 1.77
N ALA A 464 -0.77 -31.69 1.14
CA ALA A 464 0.47 -31.11 0.64
C ALA A 464 0.23 -30.24 -0.61
N GLY A 465 0.51 -28.94 -0.51
CA GLY A 465 0.51 -28.00 -1.63
C GLY A 465 -0.82 -27.81 -2.36
N ARG A 466 -1.92 -28.22 -1.77
CA ARG A 466 -3.27 -28.06 -2.34
C ARG A 466 -4.07 -27.01 -1.54
N PRO A 467 -4.87 -26.17 -2.20
CA PRO A 467 -5.77 -25.27 -1.52
C PRO A 467 -6.86 -26.03 -0.76
N GLU A 468 -7.05 -25.69 0.51
CA GLU A 468 -8.02 -26.33 1.40
C GLU A 468 -8.84 -25.31 2.16
N LEU A 469 -10.15 -25.51 2.25
CA LEU A 469 -11.08 -24.69 3.02
C LEU A 469 -11.43 -25.39 4.33
N TRP A 470 -11.15 -24.71 5.43
CA TRP A 470 -11.38 -25.17 6.80
C TRP A 470 -12.41 -24.29 7.51
N TRP A 471 -13.16 -24.87 8.44
CA TRP A 471 -14.07 -24.17 9.32
C TRP A 471 -13.82 -24.54 10.77
N LEU A 472 -13.75 -23.52 11.62
CA LEU A 472 -13.79 -23.67 13.07
C LEU A 472 -14.99 -22.88 13.59
N ALA A 473 -15.86 -23.51 14.38
CA ALA A 473 -17.04 -22.87 14.94
C ALA A 473 -17.10 -23.06 16.44
N TRP A 474 -17.18 -21.96 17.16
CA TRP A 474 -17.45 -21.93 18.58
C TRP A 474 -18.91 -21.61 18.81
N GLU A 475 -19.60 -22.45 19.58
CA GLU A 475 -20.97 -22.26 20.05
C GLU A 475 -20.96 -22.39 21.59
N GLY A 476 -20.86 -21.25 22.29
CA GLY A 476 -20.56 -21.25 23.72
C GLY A 476 -19.22 -21.94 24.01
N GLU A 477 -19.26 -22.99 24.79
CA GLU A 477 -18.08 -23.77 25.19
C GLU A 477 -17.72 -24.91 24.19
N THR A 478 -18.52 -25.09 23.14
CA THR A 478 -18.34 -26.19 22.18
C THR A 478 -17.60 -25.72 20.95
N LEU A 479 -16.46 -26.36 20.65
CA LEU A 479 -15.76 -26.20 19.39
C LEU A 479 -16.18 -27.26 18.39
N ARG A 480 -16.47 -26.86 17.17
CA ARG A 480 -16.71 -27.72 16.01
C ARG A 480 -15.66 -27.45 14.93
N VAL A 481 -15.25 -28.49 14.23
CA VAL A 481 -14.38 -28.36 13.05
C VAL A 481 -15.06 -28.99 11.84
N GLN A 482 -15.02 -28.30 10.70
CA GLN A 482 -15.37 -28.89 9.42
C GLN A 482 -14.12 -28.93 8.54
N ARG A 483 -13.68 -30.15 8.24
CA ARG A 483 -12.48 -30.42 7.43
C ARG A 483 -12.77 -30.24 5.94
N PRO A 484 -11.74 -30.04 5.12
CA PRO A 484 -11.89 -30.03 3.67
C PRO A 484 -12.60 -31.30 3.18
N GLY A 485 -13.62 -31.11 2.34
CA GLY A 485 -14.42 -32.21 1.79
C GLY A 485 -15.45 -32.85 2.74
N ALA A 486 -15.46 -32.49 4.02
CA ALA A 486 -16.47 -32.99 4.95
C ALA A 486 -17.82 -32.30 4.74
N ALA A 487 -18.91 -33.07 4.73
CA ALA A 487 -20.27 -32.56 4.58
C ALA A 487 -20.76 -31.78 5.82
N ARG A 488 -20.30 -32.15 7.02
CA ARG A 488 -20.74 -31.57 8.30
C ARG A 488 -19.57 -31.29 9.23
N ALA A 489 -19.77 -30.34 10.13
CA ALA A 489 -18.84 -30.07 11.21
C ALA A 489 -18.95 -31.12 12.33
N GLU A 490 -17.80 -31.51 12.88
CA GLU A 490 -17.68 -32.46 13.98
C GLU A 490 -17.30 -31.74 15.27
N ILE A 491 -17.79 -32.24 16.41
CA ILE A 491 -17.43 -31.70 17.73
C ILE A 491 -16.00 -32.10 18.07
N VAL A 492 -15.18 -31.12 18.41
CA VAL A 492 -13.83 -31.33 18.92
C VAL A 492 -13.91 -31.53 20.43
N ARG A 493 -13.56 -32.71 20.91
CA ARG A 493 -13.60 -33.04 22.34
C ARG A 493 -12.30 -32.64 23.05
N GLY A 494 -12.39 -32.36 24.34
CA GLY A 494 -11.23 -32.04 25.18
C GLY A 494 -10.74 -30.60 25.11
N VAL A 495 -11.58 -29.71 24.56
CA VAL A 495 -11.32 -28.27 24.56
C VAL A 495 -11.92 -27.67 25.85
N PRO A 496 -11.13 -26.94 26.65
CA PRO A 496 -11.65 -26.29 27.86
C PRO A 496 -12.70 -25.22 27.55
N ALA A 497 -13.70 -25.09 28.42
CA ALA A 497 -14.78 -24.11 28.31
C ALA A 497 -14.28 -22.67 28.28
N GLU A 498 -13.20 -22.40 29.02
CA GLU A 498 -12.55 -21.09 29.15
C GLU A 498 -11.92 -20.58 27.84
N LEU A 499 -11.79 -21.43 26.82
CA LEU A 499 -11.34 -21.04 25.49
C LEU A 499 -12.47 -20.53 24.60
N GLY A 500 -13.72 -20.63 25.05
CA GLY A 500 -14.89 -20.15 24.30
C GLY A 500 -14.96 -18.63 24.15
N PRO A 501 -15.76 -18.13 23.21
CA PRO A 501 -15.84 -16.71 22.86
C PRO A 501 -16.18 -15.78 24.02
N ALA A 502 -16.94 -16.21 25.00
CA ALA A 502 -17.27 -15.41 26.20
C ALA A 502 -16.02 -14.87 26.94
N HIS A 503 -14.88 -15.54 26.76
CA HIS A 503 -13.62 -15.22 27.46
C HIS A 503 -12.60 -14.49 26.57
N TRP A 504 -12.96 -14.03 25.35
CA TRP A 504 -12.04 -13.38 24.40
C TRP A 504 -11.89 -11.86 24.62
N ASP A 505 -11.75 -11.44 25.83
CA ASP A 505 -11.54 -10.05 26.20
C ASP A 505 -10.19 -9.50 25.69
N ALA A 506 -10.18 -8.26 25.24
CA ALA A 506 -8.99 -7.50 24.81
C ALA A 506 -8.01 -8.25 23.91
N SER A 507 -8.50 -9.23 23.13
CA SER A 507 -7.67 -10.06 22.28
C SER A 507 -7.55 -9.49 20.87
N ALA A 508 -6.40 -9.71 20.24
CA ALA A 508 -6.11 -9.38 18.86
C ALA A 508 -5.92 -10.65 18.04
N LEU A 509 -6.37 -10.61 16.78
CA LEU A 509 -6.18 -11.71 15.86
C LEU A 509 -4.95 -11.47 15.01
N ARG A 510 -4.10 -12.50 14.86
CA ARG A 510 -2.92 -12.50 13.99
C ARG A 510 -2.88 -13.73 13.11
N LEU A 511 -2.46 -13.54 11.86
CA LEU A 511 -2.00 -14.62 10.99
C LEU A 511 -0.51 -14.83 11.22
N GLY A 512 -0.07 -16.05 11.48
CA GLY A 512 1.30 -16.32 11.93
C GLY A 512 1.51 -15.92 13.39
N SER A 513 2.76 -15.80 13.80
CA SER A 513 3.15 -15.34 15.13
C SER A 513 4.39 -14.44 15.05
N ARG A 514 4.47 -13.49 15.97
CA ARG A 514 5.63 -12.62 16.14
C ARG A 514 6.77 -13.32 16.88
N ASP A 515 6.40 -14.17 17.84
CA ASP A 515 7.31 -14.68 18.89
C ASP A 515 7.64 -16.16 18.71
N GLU A 516 6.94 -16.84 17.79
CA GLU A 516 7.08 -18.28 17.52
C GLU A 516 7.35 -18.51 16.03
N PRO A 517 7.89 -19.68 15.64
CA PRO A 517 8.06 -20.00 14.23
C PRO A 517 6.75 -19.88 13.46
N ALA A 518 6.70 -18.95 12.50
CA ALA A 518 5.50 -18.73 11.69
C ALA A 518 5.31 -19.86 10.67
N TRP A 519 4.05 -20.12 10.36
CA TRP A 519 3.64 -21.08 9.36
C TRP A 519 4.16 -20.70 7.95
N ARG A 520 4.35 -21.71 7.10
CA ARG A 520 4.79 -21.51 5.71
C ARG A 520 3.70 -21.96 4.75
N GLY A 521 3.16 -21.01 4.04
CA GLY A 521 2.07 -21.24 3.09
C GLY A 521 1.30 -19.96 2.80
N ARG A 522 0.20 -20.10 2.09
CA ARG A 522 -0.67 -18.99 1.70
C ARG A 522 -1.98 -19.06 2.44
N VAL A 523 -2.37 -17.96 3.08
CA VAL A 523 -3.72 -17.73 3.59
C VAL A 523 -4.48 -16.97 2.51
N GLU A 524 -5.34 -17.64 1.80
CA GLU A 524 -6.02 -17.09 0.62
C GLU A 524 -7.35 -16.41 0.97
N GLN A 525 -8.00 -16.91 2.00
CA GLN A 525 -9.21 -16.33 2.57
C GLN A 525 -9.24 -16.55 4.07
N LEU A 526 -9.76 -15.57 4.79
CA LEU A 526 -10.08 -15.67 6.21
C LEU A 526 -11.41 -14.97 6.43
N ALA A 527 -12.32 -15.62 7.14
CA ALA A 527 -13.49 -14.96 7.71
C ALA A 527 -13.56 -15.25 9.19
N CYS A 528 -14.02 -14.27 9.95
CA CYS A 528 -14.45 -14.39 11.34
C CYS A 528 -15.82 -13.74 11.46
N VAL A 529 -16.84 -14.53 11.77
CA VAL A 529 -18.23 -14.07 11.87
C VAL A 529 -18.74 -14.35 13.27
N ALA A 530 -19.38 -13.36 13.89
CA ALA A 530 -20.02 -13.51 15.19
C ALA A 530 -21.33 -14.30 15.04
N GLY A 531 -21.29 -15.55 15.46
CA GLY A 531 -22.44 -16.45 15.39
C GLY A 531 -22.05 -17.91 15.12
N PRO A 532 -23.01 -18.82 15.23
CA PRO A 532 -22.81 -20.24 14.99
C PRO A 532 -22.63 -20.54 13.50
N LEU A 533 -22.02 -21.68 13.18
CA LEU A 533 -21.87 -22.16 11.81
C LEU A 533 -23.26 -22.51 11.22
N ARG A 534 -23.64 -21.77 10.18
CA ARG A 534 -24.86 -22.01 9.40
C ARG A 534 -24.53 -22.77 8.12
N GLU A 535 -25.27 -23.86 7.83
CA GLU A 535 -25.02 -24.69 6.63
C GLU A 535 -25.12 -23.85 5.34
N GLU A 536 -26.14 -23.01 5.21
CA GLU A 536 -26.32 -22.14 4.04
C GLU A 536 -25.14 -21.21 3.79
N PHE A 537 -24.54 -20.69 4.89
CA PHE A 537 -23.35 -19.84 4.80
C PHE A 537 -22.13 -20.65 4.34
N SER A 538 -21.92 -21.83 4.90
CA SER A 538 -20.80 -22.68 4.54
C SER A 538 -20.92 -23.21 3.10
N ASP A 539 -22.11 -23.54 2.62
CA ASP A 539 -22.36 -23.99 1.24
C ASP A 539 -22.12 -22.88 0.22
N ARG A 540 -22.63 -21.69 0.49
CA ARG A 540 -22.37 -20.52 -0.36
C ARG A 540 -20.88 -20.20 -0.43
N TRP A 541 -20.19 -20.26 0.69
CA TRP A 541 -18.76 -20.01 0.72
C TRP A 541 -17.96 -21.04 -0.07
N ARG A 542 -18.32 -22.34 0.07
CA ARG A 542 -17.71 -23.42 -0.73
C ARG A 542 -17.92 -23.21 -2.21
N GLN A 543 -19.09 -22.76 -2.65
CA GLN A 543 -19.37 -22.48 -4.06
C GLN A 543 -18.48 -21.33 -4.55
N VAL A 544 -18.44 -20.22 -3.85
CA VAL A 544 -17.57 -19.07 -4.21
C VAL A 544 -16.09 -19.48 -4.24
N TRP A 545 -15.68 -20.33 -3.31
CA TRP A 545 -14.32 -20.87 -3.28
C TRP A 545 -14.02 -21.79 -4.47
N ALA A 546 -14.93 -22.67 -4.82
CA ALA A 546 -14.81 -23.56 -5.98
C ALA A 546 -14.76 -22.78 -7.30
N ASP A 547 -15.61 -21.76 -7.46
CA ASP A 547 -15.62 -20.89 -8.62
C ASP A 547 -14.30 -20.10 -8.73
N ASP A 548 -13.77 -19.61 -7.62
CA ASP A 548 -12.48 -18.93 -7.58
C ASP A 548 -11.33 -19.87 -7.99
N LEU A 549 -11.32 -21.11 -7.49
CA LEU A 549 -10.32 -22.10 -7.88
C LEU A 549 -10.40 -22.43 -9.39
N ALA A 550 -11.61 -22.57 -9.93
CA ALA A 550 -11.82 -22.88 -11.35
C ALA A 550 -11.40 -21.72 -12.27
N ALA A 551 -11.52 -20.48 -11.80
CA ALA A 551 -11.14 -19.29 -12.55
C ALA A 551 -9.63 -19.00 -12.56
N ARG A 552 -8.80 -19.80 -11.87
CA ARG A 552 -7.36 -19.57 -11.78
C ARG A 552 -6.65 -19.92 -13.07
N THR A 553 -5.88 -18.97 -13.59
CA THR A 553 -5.00 -19.18 -14.72
C THR A 553 -3.57 -19.40 -14.26
N ALA A 554 -2.88 -20.38 -14.86
CA ALA A 554 -1.47 -20.60 -14.60
C ALA A 554 -0.64 -19.44 -15.18
N VAL A 555 0.39 -19.01 -14.44
CA VAL A 555 1.37 -18.04 -14.95
C VAL A 555 2.38 -18.76 -15.82
N PRO A 556 2.71 -18.22 -17.00
CA PRO A 556 3.84 -18.72 -17.77
C PRO A 556 5.13 -18.64 -16.96
N GLN A 557 5.78 -19.77 -16.75
CA GLN A 557 7.05 -19.84 -16.03
C GLN A 557 8.20 -20.19 -16.97
N VAL A 558 9.33 -19.54 -16.73
CA VAL A 558 10.61 -19.88 -17.37
C VAL A 558 11.57 -20.31 -16.28
N ARG A 559 12.09 -21.51 -16.37
CA ARG A 559 13.22 -21.94 -15.53
C ARG A 559 14.49 -21.87 -16.37
N ALA A 560 15.41 -21.01 -15.95
CA ALA A 560 16.62 -20.74 -16.72
C ALA A 560 17.86 -20.67 -15.83
N ARG A 561 19.00 -21.10 -16.39
CA ARG A 561 20.31 -20.81 -15.83
C ARG A 561 20.77 -19.44 -16.37
N VAL A 562 21.10 -18.55 -15.47
CA VAL A 562 21.44 -17.16 -15.79
C VAL A 562 22.77 -16.77 -15.16
N ARG A 563 23.44 -15.77 -15.75
CA ARG A 563 24.64 -15.12 -15.21
C ARG A 563 24.31 -13.66 -14.94
N VAL A 564 24.63 -13.16 -13.74
CA VAL A 564 24.44 -11.77 -13.37
C VAL A 564 25.43 -10.86 -14.10
N VAL A 565 24.93 -9.87 -14.81
CA VAL A 565 25.73 -8.90 -15.58
C VAL A 565 25.82 -7.56 -14.85
N ALA A 566 24.69 -7.12 -14.28
CA ALA A 566 24.64 -5.92 -13.45
C ALA A 566 23.70 -6.15 -12.28
N THR A 567 23.95 -5.52 -11.15
CA THR A 567 23.22 -5.74 -9.90
C THR A 567 22.86 -4.45 -9.21
N THR A 568 21.72 -4.44 -8.55
CA THR A 568 21.31 -3.43 -7.58
C THR A 568 21.69 -3.89 -6.19
N ALA A 569 22.35 -3.03 -5.42
CA ALA A 569 22.74 -3.33 -4.05
C ALA A 569 21.53 -3.43 -3.13
N VAL A 570 21.58 -4.32 -2.12
CA VAL A 570 20.59 -4.35 -1.05
C VAL A 570 20.70 -3.05 -0.24
N PRO A 571 19.64 -2.24 -0.15
CA PRO A 571 19.69 -0.95 0.55
C PRO A 571 19.72 -1.13 2.06
N GLN A 572 20.24 -0.13 2.77
CA GLN A 572 19.97 0.03 4.18
C GLN A 572 18.55 0.54 4.38
N LEU A 573 17.88 0.14 5.48
CA LEU A 573 16.51 0.56 5.74
C LEU A 573 16.33 2.10 5.74
N ALA A 574 17.31 2.83 6.25
CA ALA A 574 17.31 4.30 6.25
C ALA A 574 17.36 4.91 4.85
N GLU A 575 17.88 4.20 3.86
CA GLU A 575 17.99 4.69 2.48
C GLU A 575 16.67 4.61 1.72
N ILE A 576 15.75 3.77 2.17
CA ILE A 576 14.44 3.57 1.55
C ILE A 576 13.29 4.09 2.42
N ALA A 577 13.59 4.71 3.55
CA ALA A 577 12.53 5.26 4.43
C ALA A 577 11.62 6.23 3.64
N PRO A 578 10.29 6.13 3.79
CA PRO A 578 9.56 5.40 4.83
C PRO A 578 9.29 3.92 4.53
N TYR A 579 9.69 3.43 3.37
CA TYR A 579 9.45 2.03 2.99
C TYR A 579 10.24 1.09 3.89
N ARG A 580 9.65 -0.06 4.15
CA ARG A 580 10.28 -1.16 4.90
C ARG A 580 10.51 -2.39 4.02
N ARG A 581 10.10 -2.29 2.75
CA ARG A 581 10.10 -3.37 1.76
C ARG A 581 10.67 -2.83 0.45
N ALA A 582 11.43 -3.65 -0.25
CA ALA A 582 11.97 -3.26 -1.56
C ALA A 582 12.20 -4.46 -2.46
N LEU A 583 11.91 -4.24 -3.74
CA LEU A 583 12.27 -5.11 -4.85
C LEU A 583 13.60 -4.61 -5.44
N LEU A 584 14.47 -5.53 -5.83
CA LEU A 584 15.76 -5.23 -6.47
C LEU A 584 15.76 -5.75 -7.91
N THR A 585 16.27 -4.93 -8.81
CA THR A 585 16.43 -5.28 -10.23
C THR A 585 17.87 -5.63 -10.53
N HIS A 586 18.10 -6.73 -11.25
CA HIS A 586 19.40 -7.15 -11.74
C HIS A 586 19.31 -7.41 -13.24
N THR A 587 20.37 -7.11 -14.00
CA THR A 587 20.48 -7.54 -15.40
C THR A 587 21.19 -8.87 -15.45
N VAL A 588 20.62 -9.80 -16.20
CA VAL A 588 21.17 -11.15 -16.37
C VAL A 588 21.29 -11.54 -17.84
N GLU A 589 22.29 -12.35 -18.14
CA GLU A 589 22.43 -13.10 -19.39
C GLU A 589 21.83 -14.50 -19.21
N VAL A 590 20.98 -14.94 -20.14
CA VAL A 590 20.39 -16.28 -20.14
C VAL A 590 21.35 -17.24 -20.77
N LEU A 591 21.91 -18.15 -19.97
CA LEU A 591 22.88 -19.16 -20.41
C LEU A 591 22.18 -20.39 -20.99
N ASP A 592 21.07 -20.81 -20.36
CA ASP A 592 20.32 -21.98 -20.76
C ASP A 592 18.86 -21.90 -20.27
N VAL A 593 17.91 -22.39 -21.06
CA VAL A 593 16.49 -22.50 -20.68
C VAL A 593 16.15 -23.94 -20.41
N LEU A 594 15.94 -24.26 -19.13
CA LEU A 594 15.64 -25.61 -18.67
C LEU A 594 14.16 -25.97 -18.84
N ARG A 595 13.28 -24.96 -18.79
CA ARG A 595 11.84 -25.14 -18.97
C ARG A 595 11.19 -23.81 -19.38
N GLY A 596 10.15 -23.86 -20.21
CA GLY A 596 9.40 -22.71 -20.68
C GLY A 596 9.92 -22.17 -22.00
N ARG A 597 9.40 -20.97 -22.40
CA ARG A 597 9.77 -20.31 -23.65
C ARG A 597 11.00 -19.42 -23.41
N GLN A 598 11.93 -19.38 -24.37
CA GLN A 598 13.09 -18.49 -24.35
C GLN A 598 12.67 -17.03 -24.16
N PRO A 599 13.11 -16.37 -23.07
CA PRO A 599 12.72 -14.97 -22.79
C PRO A 599 13.58 -13.93 -23.50
N GLY A 600 14.64 -14.36 -24.20
CA GLY A 600 15.66 -13.54 -24.84
C GLY A 600 17.05 -13.85 -24.28
N PRO A 601 18.12 -13.34 -24.92
CA PRO A 601 19.50 -13.60 -24.45
C PRO A 601 19.86 -12.82 -23.20
N ARG A 602 19.27 -11.65 -22.99
CA ARG A 602 19.44 -10.80 -21.80
C ARG A 602 18.06 -10.31 -21.33
N LEU A 603 17.93 -10.14 -20.04
CA LEU A 603 16.70 -9.64 -19.41
C LEU A 603 17.00 -8.97 -18.07
N GLN A 604 16.06 -8.21 -17.58
CA GLN A 604 16.04 -7.78 -16.19
C GLN A 604 15.23 -8.76 -15.35
N ILE A 605 15.76 -9.09 -14.19
CA ILE A 605 15.02 -9.81 -13.15
C ILE A 605 14.75 -8.88 -11.99
N ILE A 606 13.53 -8.92 -11.47
CA ILE A 606 13.15 -8.18 -10.27
C ILE A 606 12.69 -9.19 -9.21
N GLY A 607 13.13 -9.01 -7.98
CA GLY A 607 12.78 -9.89 -6.87
C GLY A 607 12.83 -9.18 -5.53
N TRP A 608 12.24 -9.78 -4.51
CA TRP A 608 12.30 -9.24 -3.16
C TRP A 608 13.74 -9.17 -2.65
N GLY A 609 14.19 -7.97 -2.28
CA GLY A 609 15.49 -7.74 -1.67
C GLY A 609 15.40 -7.52 -0.19
N LEU A 610 14.34 -6.82 0.25
CA LEU A 610 14.10 -6.46 1.64
C LEU A 610 12.62 -6.64 1.98
N LEU A 611 12.32 -7.29 3.08
CA LEU A 611 10.98 -7.40 3.65
C LEU A 611 11.01 -7.02 5.13
N ASP A 612 10.16 -6.07 5.52
CA ASP A 612 10.05 -5.50 6.87
C ASP A 612 11.39 -5.05 7.49
N GLY A 613 12.30 -4.56 6.65
CA GLY A 613 13.64 -4.13 7.05
C GLY A 613 14.70 -5.24 7.07
N GLU A 614 14.31 -6.48 6.81
CA GLU A 614 15.18 -7.64 6.81
C GLU A 614 15.58 -8.02 5.38
N PRO A 615 16.88 -8.12 5.06
CA PRO A 615 17.33 -8.57 3.75
C PRO A 615 17.04 -10.05 3.53
N LEU A 616 16.61 -10.41 2.33
CA LEU A 616 16.39 -11.80 1.97
C LEU A 616 17.72 -12.49 1.62
N PRO A 617 17.87 -13.79 1.94
CA PRO A 617 19.12 -14.52 1.68
C PRO A 617 19.57 -14.52 0.22
N GLY A 618 18.62 -14.55 -0.73
CA GLY A 618 18.89 -14.54 -2.17
C GLY A 618 18.94 -13.15 -2.81
N ALA A 619 18.84 -12.08 -2.01
CA ALA A 619 18.77 -10.71 -2.53
C ALA A 619 20.08 -10.17 -3.07
N ALA A 620 21.18 -10.50 -2.41
CA ALA A 620 22.51 -10.08 -2.85
C ALA A 620 23.05 -10.98 -3.96
N ARG A 621 23.27 -10.43 -5.14
CA ARG A 621 23.82 -11.15 -6.30
C ARG A 621 25.11 -10.52 -6.76
N ALA A 622 26.18 -11.31 -6.85
CA ALA A 622 27.46 -10.82 -7.35
C ALA A 622 27.48 -10.84 -8.88
N VAL A 623 28.05 -9.78 -9.50
CA VAL A 623 28.31 -9.77 -10.95
C VAL A 623 29.20 -10.96 -11.32
N GLY A 624 28.83 -11.68 -12.38
CA GLY A 624 29.49 -12.91 -12.83
C GLY A 624 28.98 -14.18 -12.15
N SER A 625 28.19 -14.09 -11.08
CA SER A 625 27.60 -15.30 -10.44
C SER A 625 26.55 -15.94 -11.35
N GLU A 626 26.47 -17.26 -11.29
CA GLU A 626 25.48 -18.06 -12.02
C GLU A 626 24.48 -18.67 -11.05
N SER A 627 23.21 -18.72 -11.45
CA SER A 627 22.14 -19.35 -10.69
C SER A 627 21.05 -19.89 -11.61
N THR A 628 20.27 -20.86 -11.09
CA THR A 628 19.06 -21.33 -11.77
C THR A 628 17.86 -20.67 -11.12
N LEU A 629 17.10 -19.90 -11.91
CA LEU A 629 15.96 -19.12 -11.45
C LEU A 629 14.66 -19.64 -12.05
N THR A 630 13.57 -19.42 -11.31
CA THR A 630 12.21 -19.56 -11.82
C THR A 630 11.64 -18.15 -12.00
N LEU A 631 11.35 -17.81 -13.24
CA LEU A 631 11.00 -16.47 -13.68
C LEU A 631 9.57 -16.42 -14.22
N GLU A 632 8.84 -15.39 -13.88
CA GLU A 632 7.50 -15.09 -14.38
C GLU A 632 7.48 -13.69 -15.00
N PRO A 633 6.77 -13.42 -16.12
CA PRO A 633 6.68 -12.08 -16.68
C PRO A 633 6.16 -11.09 -15.63
N LEU A 634 6.82 -9.95 -15.43
CA LEU A 634 6.44 -8.97 -14.40
C LEU A 634 5.02 -8.42 -14.60
N GLU A 635 4.56 -8.34 -15.84
CA GLU A 635 3.19 -7.92 -16.19
C GLU A 635 2.09 -8.82 -15.60
N GLN A 636 2.45 -10.04 -15.18
CA GLN A 636 1.55 -10.98 -14.49
C GLN A 636 1.51 -10.75 -12.97
N HIS A 637 2.23 -9.74 -12.46
CA HIS A 637 2.39 -9.44 -11.03
C HIS A 637 1.94 -8.03 -10.66
N PRO A 638 0.63 -7.71 -10.79
CA PRO A 638 0.13 -6.37 -10.47
C PRO A 638 0.29 -6.00 -8.99
N GLU A 639 0.44 -6.99 -8.09
CA GLU A 639 0.68 -6.77 -6.66
C GLU A 639 2.04 -6.11 -6.39
N LEU A 640 3.00 -6.23 -7.30
CA LEU A 640 4.34 -5.65 -7.16
C LEU A 640 4.41 -4.21 -7.68
N GLU A 641 3.38 -3.73 -8.37
CA GLU A 641 3.40 -2.40 -9.02
C GLU A 641 3.54 -1.25 -8.02
N SER A 642 3.01 -1.42 -6.82
CA SER A 642 3.03 -0.41 -5.76
C SER A 642 4.19 -0.60 -4.76
N GLU A 643 4.96 -1.68 -4.88
CA GLU A 643 6.10 -1.92 -4.02
C GLU A 643 7.30 -1.08 -4.44
N ARG A 644 8.11 -0.66 -3.48
CA ARG A 644 9.34 0.09 -3.77
C ARG A 644 10.28 -0.74 -4.63
N GLN A 645 10.59 -0.26 -5.83
CA GLN A 645 11.49 -0.91 -6.78
C GLN A 645 12.79 -0.13 -6.89
N LEU A 646 13.92 -0.80 -6.78
CA LEU A 646 15.25 -0.23 -6.92
C LEU A 646 15.93 -0.83 -8.15
N ASN A 647 16.52 0.03 -8.98
CA ASN A 647 17.22 -0.37 -10.19
C ASN A 647 18.47 0.49 -10.39
N ASP A 648 19.63 -0.08 -10.09
CA ASP A 648 20.95 0.53 -10.32
C ASP A 648 21.55 0.12 -11.69
N THR A 649 20.80 -0.64 -12.51
CA THR A 649 21.23 -1.06 -13.84
C THR A 649 20.93 0.03 -14.87
N THR A 650 21.58 0.00 -16.02
CA THR A 650 21.45 1.02 -17.08
C THR A 650 20.68 0.56 -18.31
N GLU A 651 20.19 -0.68 -18.33
CA GLU A 651 19.54 -1.30 -19.50
C GLU A 651 18.03 -1.36 -19.29
N PHE A 652 17.35 -0.26 -19.52
CA PHE A 652 15.90 -0.12 -19.24
C PHE A 652 14.98 -0.72 -20.31
N ASP A 653 15.49 -1.04 -21.49
CA ASP A 653 14.70 -1.57 -22.61
C ASP A 653 14.57 -3.10 -22.61
N LEU A 654 15.21 -3.77 -21.66
CA LEU A 654 15.16 -5.23 -21.54
C LEU A 654 13.80 -5.71 -20.99
N PRO A 655 13.32 -6.89 -21.42
CA PRO A 655 12.13 -7.49 -20.82
C PRO A 655 12.37 -7.78 -19.33
N VAL A 656 11.36 -7.50 -18.49
CA VAL A 656 11.45 -7.64 -17.03
C VAL A 656 10.68 -8.87 -16.58
N TYR A 657 11.32 -9.70 -15.77
CA TYR A 657 10.73 -10.90 -15.17
C TYR A 657 10.82 -10.84 -13.65
N TYR A 658 9.76 -11.30 -13.00
CA TYR A 658 9.77 -11.50 -11.55
C TYR A 658 10.48 -12.82 -11.21
N ASP A 659 11.45 -12.75 -10.30
CA ASP A 659 12.12 -13.91 -9.76
C ASP A 659 11.35 -14.46 -8.55
N THR A 660 10.78 -15.62 -8.69
CA THR A 660 10.01 -16.28 -7.63
C THR A 660 10.91 -17.06 -6.65
N SER A 661 12.22 -17.09 -6.86
CA SER A 661 13.20 -17.87 -6.09
C SER A 661 14.16 -17.11 -5.16
N PRO A 662 13.91 -15.86 -4.71
CA PRO A 662 14.83 -15.12 -3.85
C PRO A 662 14.95 -15.69 -2.42
N TRP A 663 14.16 -16.68 -2.09
CA TRP A 663 14.06 -17.30 -0.77
C TRP A 663 15.11 -18.39 -0.52
N GLU A 664 15.81 -18.82 -1.57
CA GLU A 664 16.89 -19.79 -1.48
C GLU A 664 18.22 -19.04 -1.34
N SER A 665 19.04 -19.41 -0.37
CA SER A 665 20.43 -18.95 -0.33
C SER A 665 21.12 -19.36 -1.63
N ALA A 666 21.81 -18.43 -2.28
CA ALA A 666 22.69 -18.74 -3.40
C ALA A 666 23.64 -19.87 -2.94
N ARG A 667 23.46 -21.07 -3.50
CA ARG A 667 24.38 -22.20 -3.31
C ARG A 667 25.56 -22.03 -4.24
#